data_cb82526d9c003c4313534dee78fb607e
#
_entry.id   cb82526d9c003c4313534dee78fb607e
#
_cell.length_a   1.000
_cell.length_b   1.000
_cell.length_c   1.000
_cell.angle_alpha   90.00
_cell.angle_beta   90.00
_cell.angle_gamma   90.00
#
_symmetry.space_group_name_H-M   'P 1'
#
loop_
_entity.id
_entity.type
_entity.pdbx_description
1 polymer ?
#
loop_
_entity_poly.entity_id
_entity_poly.type
_entity_poly.pdbx_seq_one_letter_code
_entity_poly.pdbx_strand_id
1 'polypeptide(L)'
;MVERSLSYLDNIKLDSLKGFGEKRYSNLKKSNLSSITDLIRFYPRKHIDRSKIKTINQIDQSDIEKEVTMIGTISNVSVFTTKSRLRITTLSIKDSTGLVKAKWFGPQYIESRFKEGEDVALSGKPEIKKTGSIEFKNPTIEKFADIDELSETGSLIPIYPKVDGVSSGVIRKAIKDALSIIETPKEEFEPGIEDMLSSEVVDRNSIFSRTESFKSIHFPKTIEEFQKARERLALDEFIYLRSIFENLKSEFKNKNKGPKYIFENSLIDTFVADLPFQLTESQTKAYKEILEDLKNDYPMKRLLQGDVGSGKTVVAAISIYAVINSGYQVALMAPTEVLAEQHLNSLNEFLKNSDVEINFLTSSVKDRSEVMNNISDGKPGLYIGTHALIQDKVFFSNLGLVIIDEQQRFGVDQRKKLISDSEITPDQLVMTATPIPRTTALSIYGDLEISSINELPPGRKPIISHLYSGLKKDNEKVFEKCSKHLDADSQIFVVCPYIEESESSDIQAAEKVFLEYSKKFTDYKVVLLHGKMSYEEKENIMRSMQEGSIDILVSTVVIEVGIDIPNASLMIIESAERFGLNQLHQLRGRVGRGEKQSECIFHITNKKSLSTISEEGVKRLEAISTLSDGFKLSEIDLEIRGEGKVTGKNQSGRSDLKIADLRFDYGLLIQSKEIYDDINSLNSSNRVFEEAKLLFPNYFQADGTT
;
A
#
# COMPACT_ATOMS: atom_id res chain seq x y z
N MET A 1 -15.12 41.12 9.35
CA MET A 1 -13.77 40.64 9.66
C MET A 1 -13.75 39.18 9.25
N VAL A 2 -12.64 38.64 8.86
CA VAL A 2 -12.51 37.22 8.41
C VAL A 2 -11.59 36.46 9.38
N GLU A 3 -11.77 35.17 9.50
CA GLU A 3 -10.84 34.32 10.25
C GLU A 3 -9.49 34.19 9.51
N ARG A 4 -8.43 33.74 10.19
CA ARG A 4 -7.08 33.61 9.62
C ARG A 4 -6.95 32.40 8.72
N SER A 5 -6.54 32.57 7.48
CA SER A 5 -6.22 31.44 6.60
C SER A 5 -4.93 30.72 7.04
N LEU A 6 -4.76 29.46 6.66
CA LEU A 6 -3.51 28.72 6.89
C LEU A 6 -2.32 29.39 6.18
N SER A 7 -2.54 29.97 5.01
CA SER A 7 -1.53 30.71 4.27
C SER A 7 -1.05 31.97 5.02
N TYR A 8 -1.97 32.70 5.67
CA TYR A 8 -1.61 33.82 6.54
C TYR A 8 -0.77 33.34 7.73
N LEU A 9 -1.17 32.28 8.40
CA LEU A 9 -0.44 31.69 9.53
C LEU A 9 0.92 31.14 9.12
N ASP A 10 1.08 30.66 7.89
CA ASP A 10 2.36 30.18 7.37
C ASP A 10 3.39 31.31 7.17
N ASN A 11 2.93 32.51 6.92
CA ASN A 11 3.81 33.71 6.83
C ASN A 11 4.31 34.17 8.20
N ILE A 12 3.72 33.72 9.32
CA ILE A 12 4.18 34.07 10.66
C ILE A 12 5.28 33.10 11.08
N LYS A 13 6.51 33.58 11.15
CA LYS A 13 7.69 32.76 11.50
C LYS A 13 7.77 32.51 13.01
N LEU A 14 8.32 31.37 13.42
CA LEU A 14 8.41 30.97 14.83
C LEU A 14 9.38 31.80 15.67
N ASP A 15 10.29 32.59 15.04
CA ASP A 15 11.17 33.52 15.74
C ASP A 15 10.41 34.70 16.35
N SER A 16 9.19 34.97 15.89
CA SER A 16 8.30 35.97 16.47
C SER A 16 7.66 35.53 17.81
N LEU A 17 7.72 34.25 18.16
CA LEU A 17 7.19 33.72 19.41
C LEU A 17 8.12 34.00 20.59
N LYS A 18 7.55 34.40 21.74
CA LYS A 18 8.33 34.64 22.97
C LYS A 18 9.03 33.35 23.43
N GLY A 19 10.34 33.46 23.69
CA GLY A 19 11.14 32.34 24.23
C GLY A 19 11.87 31.45 23.21
N PHE A 20 11.78 31.78 21.92
CA PHE A 20 12.59 31.14 20.87
C PHE A 20 13.83 32.01 20.53
N GLY A 21 14.97 31.72 21.18
CA GLY A 21 16.26 32.23 20.74
C GLY A 21 16.76 31.52 19.46
N GLU A 22 17.70 32.16 18.74
CA GLU A 22 18.24 31.70 17.44
C GLU A 22 18.58 30.17 17.40
N LYS A 23 19.18 29.65 18.45
CA LYS A 23 19.59 28.24 18.52
C LYS A 23 18.38 27.28 18.51
N ARG A 24 17.30 27.60 19.24
CA ARG A 24 16.06 26.78 19.28
C ARG A 24 15.33 26.88 17.96
N TYR A 25 15.22 28.06 17.39
CA TYR A 25 14.63 28.26 16.06
C TYR A 25 15.39 27.49 14.98
N SER A 26 16.73 27.55 14.97
CA SER A 26 17.54 26.76 14.03
C SER A 26 17.29 25.24 14.15
N ASN A 27 17.10 24.72 15.37
CA ASN A 27 16.81 23.32 15.58
C ASN A 27 15.40 22.92 15.11
N LEU A 28 14.40 23.77 15.33
CA LEU A 28 13.04 23.56 14.80
C LEU A 28 13.03 23.58 13.27
N LYS A 29 13.73 24.52 12.66
CA LYS A 29 13.84 24.64 11.20
C LYS A 29 14.48 23.40 10.56
N LYS A 30 15.49 22.78 11.23
CA LYS A 30 16.07 21.49 10.79
C LYS A 30 15.06 20.33 10.81
N SER A 31 14.00 20.47 11.59
CA SER A 31 12.90 19.51 11.69
C SER A 31 11.67 19.95 10.86
N ASN A 32 11.86 20.84 9.88
CA ASN A 32 10.81 21.39 9.02
C ASN A 32 9.68 22.11 9.78
N LEU A 33 10.01 22.77 10.89
CA LEU A 33 9.10 23.59 11.67
C LEU A 33 9.59 25.04 11.59
N SER A 34 8.95 25.88 10.78
CA SER A 34 9.37 27.24 10.50
C SER A 34 8.28 28.29 10.69
N SER A 35 7.03 27.91 10.68
CA SER A 35 5.85 28.78 10.71
C SER A 35 4.84 28.35 11.77
N ILE A 36 3.85 29.22 12.03
CA ILE A 36 2.72 28.88 12.90
C ILE A 36 1.94 27.70 12.33
N THR A 37 1.73 27.64 11.00
CA THR A 37 1.07 26.53 10.32
C THR A 37 1.81 25.20 10.54
N ASP A 38 3.16 25.20 10.42
CA ASP A 38 3.95 24.00 10.72
C ASP A 38 3.77 23.55 12.17
N LEU A 39 3.73 24.49 13.09
CA LEU A 39 3.66 24.20 14.52
C LEU A 39 2.31 23.63 14.94
N ILE A 40 1.19 24.21 14.48
CA ILE A 40 -0.16 23.66 14.79
C ILE A 40 -0.44 22.33 14.07
N ARG A 41 0.31 22.03 13.00
CA ARG A 41 0.29 20.72 12.31
C ARG A 41 1.36 19.76 12.82
N PHE A 42 2.07 20.10 13.88
CA PHE A 42 2.99 19.19 14.55
C PHE A 42 2.26 18.37 15.60
N TYR A 43 1.51 17.38 15.15
CA TYR A 43 0.58 16.60 15.97
C TYR A 43 1.29 15.76 17.04
N PRO A 44 0.67 15.60 18.22
CA PRO A 44 1.20 14.73 19.26
C PRO A 44 1.08 13.25 18.85
N ARG A 45 2.08 12.44 19.22
CA ARG A 45 2.07 11.00 19.00
C ARG A 45 1.05 10.28 19.86
N LYS A 46 0.81 10.79 21.07
CA LYS A 46 -0.14 10.28 22.03
C LYS A 46 -0.41 11.31 23.13
N HIS A 47 -1.44 11.06 23.90
CA HIS A 47 -1.73 11.81 25.13
C HIS A 47 -1.54 10.92 26.36
N ILE A 48 -1.05 11.50 27.45
CA ILE A 48 -0.99 10.85 28.77
C ILE A 48 -2.16 11.37 29.58
N ASP A 49 -3.01 10.46 30.08
CA ASP A 49 -4.13 10.78 30.94
C ASP A 49 -3.66 10.87 32.39
N ARG A 50 -3.60 12.09 32.94
CA ARG A 50 -3.22 12.34 34.35
C ARG A 50 -4.20 11.75 35.35
N SER A 51 -5.48 11.59 35.00
CA SER A 51 -6.48 11.01 35.88
C SER A 51 -6.23 9.53 36.15
N LYS A 52 -5.42 8.89 35.34
CA LYS A 52 -5.04 7.46 35.42
C LYS A 52 -3.64 7.22 35.96
N ILE A 53 -3.02 8.24 36.58
CA ILE A 53 -1.71 8.05 37.23
C ILE A 53 -1.90 7.15 38.44
N LYS A 54 -1.17 6.02 38.46
CA LYS A 54 -1.16 5.05 39.55
C LYS A 54 0.13 5.17 40.37
N THR A 55 0.00 4.94 41.67
CA THR A 55 1.19 4.65 42.50
C THR A 55 1.63 3.22 42.25
N ILE A 56 2.89 2.90 42.55
CA ILE A 56 3.49 1.58 42.25
C ILE A 56 2.68 0.45 42.90
N ASN A 57 2.18 0.62 44.12
CA ASN A 57 1.36 -0.37 44.80
C ASN A 57 -0.05 -0.56 44.22
N GLN A 58 -0.54 0.38 43.41
CA GLN A 58 -1.83 0.29 42.72
C GLN A 58 -1.73 -0.45 41.35
N ILE A 59 -0.51 -0.77 40.92
CA ILE A 59 -0.31 -1.53 39.68
C ILE A 59 -0.47 -3.01 39.98
N ASP A 60 -1.47 -3.64 39.40
CA ASP A 60 -1.83 -5.03 39.64
C ASP A 60 -1.94 -5.85 38.33
N GLN A 61 -2.35 -7.12 38.46
CA GLN A 61 -2.46 -8.03 37.30
C GLN A 61 -3.50 -7.57 36.28
N SER A 62 -4.47 -6.75 36.65
CA SER A 62 -5.46 -6.21 35.71
C SER A 62 -4.90 -5.13 34.79
N ASP A 63 -3.70 -4.62 35.09
CA ASP A 63 -2.98 -3.61 34.32
C ASP A 63 -2.03 -4.21 33.28
N ILE A 64 -1.78 -5.50 33.34
CA ILE A 64 -1.01 -6.21 32.31
C ILE A 64 -1.73 -6.02 30.98
N GLU A 65 -1.01 -5.64 29.91
CA GLU A 65 -1.52 -5.26 28.58
C GLU A 65 -2.16 -3.86 28.49
N LYS A 66 -2.42 -3.16 29.60
CA LYS A 66 -2.90 -1.78 29.58
C LYS A 66 -1.78 -0.78 29.75
N GLU A 67 -1.91 0.39 29.12
CA GLU A 67 -0.94 1.47 29.33
C GLU A 67 -1.20 2.13 30.70
N VAL A 68 -0.22 2.09 31.57
CA VAL A 68 -0.24 2.70 32.91
C VAL A 68 0.79 3.82 32.96
N THR A 69 0.41 4.94 33.56
CA THR A 69 1.32 6.05 33.85
C THR A 69 1.56 6.12 35.36
N MET A 70 2.82 6.27 35.75
CA MET A 70 3.24 6.50 37.12
C MET A 70 4.24 7.65 37.21
N ILE A 71 4.31 8.28 38.39
CA ILE A 71 5.32 9.31 38.71
C ILE A 71 6.23 8.78 39.82
N GLY A 72 7.54 9.02 39.67
CA GLY A 72 8.50 8.63 40.68
C GLY A 72 9.88 9.24 40.42
N THR A 73 10.74 9.09 41.41
CA THR A 73 12.12 9.60 41.38
C THR A 73 13.08 8.51 40.90
N ILE A 74 14.00 8.84 40.02
CA ILE A 74 15.04 7.91 39.56
C ILE A 74 16.01 7.63 40.73
N SER A 75 16.07 6.38 41.14
CA SER A 75 16.94 5.94 42.24
C SER A 75 18.23 5.31 41.75
N ASN A 76 18.31 4.79 40.54
CA ASN A 76 19.51 4.23 39.93
C ASN A 76 19.42 4.21 38.41
N VAL A 77 20.57 4.42 37.75
CA VAL A 77 20.75 4.33 36.30
C VAL A 77 21.83 3.27 36.02
N SER A 78 21.51 2.22 35.30
CA SER A 78 22.45 1.17 34.93
C SER A 78 22.42 0.85 33.44
N VAL A 79 23.58 0.62 32.84
CA VAL A 79 23.74 0.23 31.46
C VAL A 79 24.49 -1.09 31.37
N PHE A 80 23.94 -2.05 30.68
CA PHE A 80 24.52 -3.36 30.46
C PHE A 80 24.53 -3.71 28.98
N THR A 81 25.63 -4.25 28.48
CA THR A 81 25.73 -4.75 27.10
C THR A 81 25.81 -6.27 27.12
N THR A 82 24.90 -6.92 26.44
CA THR A 82 24.84 -8.38 26.34
C THR A 82 26.02 -8.95 25.53
N LYS A 83 26.26 -10.26 25.62
CA LYS A 83 27.24 -10.96 24.76
C LYS A 83 26.95 -10.82 23.28
N SER A 84 25.68 -10.63 22.88
CA SER A 84 25.23 -10.37 21.53
C SER A 84 25.30 -8.87 21.12
N ARG A 85 26.03 -8.04 21.87
CA ARG A 85 26.20 -6.59 21.68
C ARG A 85 24.91 -5.75 21.78
N LEU A 86 23.84 -6.31 22.35
CA LEU A 86 22.63 -5.55 22.63
C LEU A 86 22.84 -4.70 23.89
N ARG A 87 22.70 -3.37 23.76
CA ARG A 87 22.74 -2.42 24.88
C ARG A 87 21.40 -2.39 25.57
N ILE A 88 21.38 -2.54 26.90
CA ILE A 88 20.20 -2.45 27.74
C ILE A 88 20.45 -1.37 28.79
N THR A 89 19.62 -0.31 28.74
CA THR A 89 19.60 0.73 29.78
C THR A 89 18.45 0.43 30.74
N THR A 90 18.74 0.40 32.03
CA THR A 90 17.72 0.18 33.07
C THR A 90 17.70 1.37 34.02
N LEU A 91 16.54 1.97 34.22
CA LEU A 91 16.27 2.92 35.27
C LEU A 91 15.47 2.25 36.39
N SER A 92 15.88 2.45 37.61
CA SER A 92 15.09 2.10 38.79
C SER A 92 14.38 3.36 39.26
N ILE A 93 13.05 3.32 39.29
CA ILE A 93 12.19 4.47 39.61
C ILE A 93 11.40 4.10 40.88
N LYS A 94 11.42 4.97 41.87
CA LYS A 94 10.72 4.77 43.16
C LYS A 94 9.67 5.87 43.38
N ASP A 95 8.56 5.51 43.98
CA ASP A 95 7.63 6.44 44.64
C ASP A 95 7.58 6.14 46.14
N SER A 96 6.61 6.74 46.83
CA SER A 96 6.41 6.48 48.29
C SER A 96 5.91 5.06 48.57
N THR A 97 5.53 4.25 47.60
CA THR A 97 4.86 2.96 47.75
C THR A 97 5.65 1.78 47.24
N GLY A 98 6.67 2.01 46.38
CA GLY A 98 7.44 0.91 45.83
C GLY A 98 8.58 1.30 44.89
N LEU A 99 9.08 0.31 44.15
CA LEU A 99 10.15 0.43 43.16
C LEU A 99 9.78 -0.35 41.91
N VAL A 100 9.96 0.28 40.73
CA VAL A 100 9.83 -0.37 39.43
C VAL A 100 11.14 -0.28 38.65
N LYS A 101 11.29 -1.17 37.64
CA LYS A 101 12.41 -1.14 36.70
C LYS A 101 11.91 -0.85 35.30
N ALA A 102 12.44 0.18 34.68
CA ALA A 102 12.20 0.52 33.29
C ALA A 102 13.40 0.16 32.43
N LYS A 103 13.21 -0.63 31.38
CA LYS A 103 14.28 -1.16 30.53
C LYS A 103 14.11 -0.72 29.07
N TRP A 104 15.17 -0.22 28.47
CA TRP A 104 15.24 0.11 27.04
C TRP A 104 16.27 -0.75 26.36
N PHE A 105 15.93 -1.26 25.18
CA PHE A 105 16.74 -2.14 24.37
C PHE A 105 17.26 -1.40 23.13
N GLY A 106 18.57 -1.46 22.88
CA GLY A 106 19.22 -0.78 21.77
C GLY A 106 19.82 0.59 22.14
N PRO A 107 20.36 1.34 21.17
CA PRO A 107 21.12 2.58 21.40
C PRO A 107 20.22 3.80 21.60
N GLN A 108 19.42 3.85 22.65
CA GLN A 108 18.49 4.96 22.92
C GLN A 108 19.11 6.07 23.79
N TYR A 109 20.29 5.87 24.34
CA TYR A 109 21.04 6.85 25.15
C TYR A 109 20.20 7.51 26.27
N ILE A 110 19.32 6.73 26.91
CA ILE A 110 18.44 7.21 27.99
C ILE A 110 19.28 7.74 29.16
N GLU A 111 20.38 7.07 29.52
CA GLU A 111 21.30 7.45 30.58
C GLU A 111 21.95 8.84 30.41
N SER A 112 22.04 9.37 29.20
CA SER A 112 22.54 10.72 28.95
C SER A 112 21.51 11.80 29.21
N ARG A 113 20.23 11.44 29.25
CA ARG A 113 19.09 12.35 29.35
C ARG A 113 18.51 12.43 30.75
N PHE A 114 18.61 11.34 31.53
CA PHE A 114 17.98 11.17 32.82
C PHE A 114 19.04 10.80 33.87
N LYS A 115 18.99 11.45 35.03
CA LYS A 115 19.98 11.27 36.12
C LYS A 115 19.26 10.82 37.40
N GLU A 116 20.04 10.21 38.30
CA GLU A 116 19.56 9.90 39.64
C GLU A 116 19.10 11.16 40.37
N GLY A 117 18.00 11.05 41.11
CA GLY A 117 17.38 12.13 41.83
C GLY A 117 16.39 12.98 40.99
N GLU A 118 16.25 12.75 39.69
CA GLU A 118 15.26 13.43 38.89
C GLU A 118 13.90 12.78 39.01
N ASP A 119 12.84 13.62 39.12
CA ASP A 119 11.47 13.17 39.10
C ASP A 119 11.00 12.98 37.65
N VAL A 120 10.35 11.86 37.37
CA VAL A 120 9.94 11.46 36.03
C VAL A 120 8.54 10.87 36.03
N ALA A 121 7.83 11.07 34.92
CA ALA A 121 6.65 10.31 34.57
C ALA A 121 7.04 9.17 33.63
N LEU A 122 6.60 7.96 33.96
CA LEU A 122 6.82 6.74 33.21
C LEU A 122 5.49 6.20 32.70
N SER A 123 5.36 5.98 31.40
CA SER A 123 4.15 5.42 30.78
C SER A 123 4.48 4.22 29.93
N GLY A 124 3.72 3.14 30.09
CA GLY A 124 3.91 1.90 29.35
C GLY A 124 3.07 0.76 29.88
N LYS A 125 3.22 -0.42 29.29
CA LYS A 125 2.57 -1.65 29.76
C LYS A 125 3.45 -2.32 30.81
N PRO A 126 2.94 -2.53 32.07
CA PRO A 126 3.70 -3.17 33.12
C PRO A 126 3.76 -4.69 32.91
N GLU A 127 4.90 -5.29 33.23
CA GLU A 127 5.07 -6.74 33.40
C GLU A 127 5.29 -7.05 34.88
N ILE A 128 4.43 -7.87 35.47
CA ILE A 128 4.58 -8.31 36.84
C ILE A 128 5.25 -9.69 36.84
N LYS A 129 6.46 -9.77 37.40
CA LYS A 129 7.19 -11.02 37.50
C LYS A 129 6.66 -11.91 38.63
N LYS A 130 6.95 -13.20 38.58
CA LYS A 130 6.63 -14.17 39.63
C LYS A 130 7.15 -13.75 41.05
N THR A 131 8.18 -12.91 41.08
CA THR A 131 8.75 -12.33 42.32
C THR A 131 7.97 -11.11 42.83
N GLY A 132 6.90 -10.68 42.15
CA GLY A 132 6.15 -9.47 42.50
C GLY A 132 6.80 -8.18 42.00
N SER A 133 7.97 -8.23 41.34
CA SER A 133 8.63 -7.03 40.83
C SER A 133 7.96 -6.57 39.52
N ILE A 134 7.74 -5.24 39.42
CA ILE A 134 7.13 -4.61 38.24
C ILE A 134 8.25 -4.12 37.32
N GLU A 135 8.18 -4.49 36.04
CA GLU A 135 9.09 -4.03 35.01
C GLU A 135 8.31 -3.42 33.83
N PHE A 136 8.87 -2.39 33.22
CA PHE A 136 8.37 -1.79 31.98
C PHE A 136 9.42 -2.01 30.87
N LYS A 137 8.98 -2.43 29.69
CA LYS A 137 9.84 -2.58 28.50
C LYS A 137 9.61 -1.45 27.51
N ASN A 138 10.69 -0.76 27.14
CA ASN A 138 10.66 0.41 26.24
C ASN A 138 9.55 1.43 26.59
N PRO A 139 9.36 1.79 27.87
CA PRO A 139 8.32 2.74 28.22
C PRO A 139 8.64 4.16 27.71
N THR A 140 7.63 5.01 27.64
CA THR A 140 7.84 6.46 27.46
C THR A 140 8.22 7.05 28.80
N ILE A 141 9.26 7.90 28.81
CA ILE A 141 9.72 8.59 30.03
C ILE A 141 9.90 10.09 29.75
N GLU A 142 9.44 10.93 30.67
CA GLU A 142 9.57 12.39 30.62
C GLU A 142 9.92 12.95 31.98
N LYS A 143 10.60 14.13 32.02
CA LYS A 143 10.87 14.80 33.28
C LYS A 143 9.59 15.39 33.85
N PHE A 144 9.38 15.20 35.15
CA PHE A 144 8.16 15.63 35.82
C PHE A 144 8.02 17.17 35.84
N ALA A 145 9.13 17.90 35.95
CA ALA A 145 9.13 19.36 35.86
C ALA A 145 8.55 19.91 34.55
N ASP A 146 8.73 19.16 33.43
CA ASP A 146 8.12 19.52 32.13
C ASP A 146 6.61 19.25 32.10
N ILE A 147 6.08 18.51 33.06
CA ILE A 147 4.66 18.13 33.17
C ILE A 147 3.90 19.07 34.13
N ASP A 148 4.55 19.53 35.19
CA ASP A 148 3.93 20.32 36.26
C ASP A 148 3.62 21.77 35.88
N GLU A 149 4.39 22.34 34.91
CA GLU A 149 4.10 23.66 34.33
C GLU A 149 2.74 23.73 33.60
N LEU A 150 2.03 22.61 33.43
CA LEU A 150 0.76 22.49 32.74
C LEU A 150 -0.45 22.24 33.65
N SER A 151 -0.35 22.56 34.94
CA SER A 151 -1.42 22.33 35.90
C SER A 151 -2.79 23.00 35.56
N GLU A 152 -2.80 23.90 34.58
CA GLU A 152 -3.99 24.61 34.13
C GLU A 152 -4.69 24.02 32.87
N THR A 153 -4.14 23.00 32.19
CA THR A 153 -4.62 22.56 30.87
C THR A 153 -5.13 21.14 30.81
N GLY A 154 -6.13 20.76 31.65
CA GLY A 154 -6.86 19.49 31.48
C GLY A 154 -6.08 18.21 31.90
N SER A 155 -6.78 17.07 31.85
CA SER A 155 -6.24 15.77 32.29
C SER A 155 -5.33 15.09 31.25
N LEU A 156 -5.37 15.50 29.98
CA LEU A 156 -4.66 14.87 28.87
C LEU A 156 -3.46 15.70 28.44
N ILE A 157 -2.24 15.13 28.57
CA ILE A 157 -0.97 15.80 28.24
C ILE A 157 -0.46 15.30 26.89
N PRO A 158 -0.24 16.19 25.89
CA PRO A 158 0.27 15.80 24.59
C PRO A 158 1.77 15.46 24.62
N ILE A 159 2.14 14.36 23.99
CA ILE A 159 3.51 13.91 23.77
C ILE A 159 3.89 14.08 22.30
N TYR A 160 4.80 14.98 22.02
CA TYR A 160 5.22 15.30 20.65
C TYR A 160 6.38 14.41 20.16
N PRO A 161 6.58 14.30 18.83
CA PRO A 161 7.81 13.76 18.25
C PRO A 161 9.04 14.49 18.78
N LYS A 162 10.16 13.76 18.92
CA LYS A 162 11.41 14.36 19.41
C LYS A 162 11.99 15.33 18.38
N VAL A 163 12.32 16.53 18.82
CA VAL A 163 13.11 17.52 18.09
C VAL A 163 14.45 17.68 18.79
N ASP A 164 15.57 17.47 18.06
CA ASP A 164 16.88 17.51 18.67
C ASP A 164 17.23 18.92 19.20
N GLY A 165 17.61 18.96 20.49
CA GLY A 165 17.93 20.20 21.17
C GLY A 165 16.75 21.07 21.60
N VAL A 166 15.50 20.56 21.48
CA VAL A 166 14.28 21.23 21.96
C VAL A 166 13.52 20.27 22.87
N SER A 167 13.20 20.67 24.09
CA SER A 167 12.43 19.84 25.02
C SER A 167 10.94 19.84 24.67
N SER A 168 10.22 18.76 25.05
CA SER A 168 8.77 18.64 24.86
C SER A 168 8.00 19.79 25.52
N GLY A 169 8.43 20.27 26.67
CA GLY A 169 7.83 21.42 27.34
C GLY A 169 7.89 22.70 26.52
N VAL A 170 9.04 22.95 25.87
CA VAL A 170 9.21 24.12 24.96
C VAL A 170 8.27 24.00 23.75
N ILE A 171 8.13 22.81 23.18
CA ILE A 171 7.22 22.58 22.04
C ILE A 171 5.77 22.81 22.47
N ARG A 172 5.36 22.24 23.60
CA ARG A 172 4.01 22.44 24.15
C ARG A 172 3.68 23.91 24.37
N LYS A 173 4.60 24.66 24.98
CA LYS A 173 4.44 26.09 25.20
C LYS A 173 4.29 26.84 23.89
N ALA A 174 5.13 26.53 22.91
CA ALA A 174 5.06 27.16 21.59
C ALA A 174 3.72 26.95 20.89
N ILE A 175 3.18 25.72 20.98
CA ILE A 175 1.87 25.41 20.41
C ILE A 175 0.77 26.15 21.16
N LYS A 176 0.84 26.24 22.50
CA LYS A 176 -0.11 27.04 23.29
C LYS A 176 -0.08 28.52 22.89
N ASP A 177 1.13 29.08 22.71
CA ASP A 177 1.31 30.46 22.25
C ASP A 177 0.77 30.66 20.83
N ALA A 178 1.00 29.69 19.92
CA ALA A 178 0.48 29.71 18.55
C ALA A 178 -1.06 29.70 18.54
N LEU A 179 -1.67 28.83 19.32
CA LEU A 179 -3.14 28.76 19.46
C LEU A 179 -3.70 30.06 20.08
N SER A 180 -2.99 30.67 21.05
CA SER A 180 -3.38 31.96 21.62
C SER A 180 -3.36 33.08 20.57
N ILE A 181 -2.40 33.07 19.63
CA ILE A 181 -2.38 34.04 18.51
C ILE A 181 -3.63 33.87 17.63
N ILE A 182 -4.05 32.64 17.39
CA ILE A 182 -5.23 32.34 16.59
C ILE A 182 -6.51 32.83 17.27
N GLU A 183 -6.59 32.71 18.58
CA GLU A 183 -7.76 33.08 19.37
C GLU A 183 -7.83 34.59 19.69
N THR A 184 -6.74 35.33 19.53
CA THR A 184 -6.71 36.76 19.85
C THR A 184 -7.28 37.59 18.68
N PRO A 185 -8.35 38.38 18.89
CA PRO A 185 -8.85 39.26 17.83
C PRO A 185 -7.79 40.31 17.43
N LYS A 186 -7.73 40.65 16.16
CA LYS A 186 -6.95 41.78 15.62
C LYS A 186 -7.85 42.66 14.77
N GLU A 187 -7.40 43.84 14.42
CA GLU A 187 -8.19 44.83 13.64
C GLU A 187 -8.79 44.26 12.35
N GLU A 188 -8.11 43.28 11.73
CA GLU A 188 -8.52 42.70 10.44
C GLU A 188 -9.10 41.30 10.61
N PHE A 189 -8.93 40.64 11.76
CA PHE A 189 -9.25 39.22 11.95
C PHE A 189 -10.12 38.97 13.17
N GLU A 190 -11.15 38.14 12.99
CA GLU A 190 -11.87 37.47 14.06
C GLU A 190 -11.04 36.31 14.65
N PRO A 191 -11.35 35.88 15.90
CA PRO A 191 -10.76 34.69 16.49
C PRO A 191 -11.08 33.45 15.65
N GLY A 192 -10.06 32.68 15.30
CA GLY A 192 -10.24 31.40 14.61
C GLY A 192 -9.32 31.19 13.42
N ILE A 193 -9.43 29.99 12.87
CA ILE A 193 -8.81 29.56 11.61
C ILE A 193 -9.94 29.41 10.60
N GLU A 194 -9.81 30.07 9.48
CA GLU A 194 -10.76 30.00 8.39
C GLU A 194 -11.02 28.53 7.97
N ASP A 195 -12.29 28.14 8.02
CA ASP A 195 -12.68 26.78 7.67
C ASP A 195 -12.89 26.65 6.15
N MET A 196 -12.41 25.53 5.55
CA MET A 196 -12.69 25.23 4.15
C MET A 196 -14.09 24.69 3.94
N LEU A 197 -14.72 24.17 5.01
CA LEU A 197 -16.09 23.67 5.01
C LEU A 197 -17.04 24.78 5.45
N SER A 198 -18.21 24.85 4.82
CA SER A 198 -19.27 25.72 5.30
C SER A 198 -19.84 25.23 6.64
N SER A 199 -20.40 26.15 7.43
CA SER A 199 -21.08 25.79 8.70
C SER A 199 -22.17 24.73 8.47
N GLU A 200 -22.89 24.79 7.36
CA GLU A 200 -23.92 23.80 7.02
C GLU A 200 -23.34 22.39 6.85
N VAL A 201 -22.18 22.25 6.21
CA VAL A 201 -21.50 20.96 6.03
C VAL A 201 -20.97 20.45 7.36
N VAL A 202 -20.41 21.33 8.20
CA VAL A 202 -19.91 21.00 9.55
C VAL A 202 -21.05 20.48 10.42
N ASP A 203 -22.18 21.20 10.47
CA ASP A 203 -23.33 20.85 11.29
C ASP A 203 -24.03 19.57 10.81
N ARG A 204 -24.25 19.44 9.49
CA ARG A 204 -24.89 18.26 8.87
C ARG A 204 -24.13 16.98 9.16
N ASN A 205 -22.79 17.03 9.16
CA ASN A 205 -21.93 15.88 9.40
C ASN A 205 -21.54 15.73 10.88
N SER A 206 -21.97 16.62 11.78
CA SER A 206 -21.65 16.61 13.21
C SER A 206 -20.14 16.54 13.49
N ILE A 207 -19.33 17.22 12.69
CA ILE A 207 -17.89 17.29 12.80
C ILE A 207 -17.44 18.60 13.47
N PHE A 208 -16.26 18.61 14.06
CA PHE A 208 -15.70 19.81 14.67
C PHE A 208 -15.36 20.88 13.63
N SER A 209 -15.46 22.15 14.00
CA SER A 209 -14.86 23.23 13.23
C SER A 209 -13.33 23.07 13.17
N ARG A 210 -12.69 23.67 12.17
CA ARG A 210 -11.24 23.60 12.03
C ARG A 210 -10.51 24.16 13.26
N THR A 211 -10.94 25.30 13.78
CA THR A 211 -10.38 25.92 14.99
C THR A 211 -10.46 24.99 16.20
N GLU A 212 -11.62 24.40 16.42
CA GLU A 212 -11.86 23.46 17.53
C GLU A 212 -11.01 22.20 17.39
N SER A 213 -10.83 21.72 16.16
CA SER A 213 -9.99 20.55 15.86
C SER A 213 -8.52 20.79 16.15
N PHE A 214 -7.95 21.95 15.73
CA PHE A 214 -6.56 22.27 16.08
C PHE A 214 -6.35 22.49 17.58
N LYS A 215 -7.34 22.99 18.32
CA LYS A 215 -7.27 23.06 19.77
C LYS A 215 -7.30 21.67 20.41
N SER A 216 -8.31 20.88 20.08
CA SER A 216 -8.59 19.61 20.73
C SER A 216 -7.61 18.50 20.32
N ILE A 217 -6.93 18.59 19.18
CA ILE A 217 -5.86 17.65 18.84
C ILE A 217 -4.64 17.83 19.75
N HIS A 218 -4.35 19.05 20.21
CA HIS A 218 -3.21 19.36 21.08
C HIS A 218 -3.59 19.32 22.57
N PHE A 219 -4.71 19.90 22.94
CA PHE A 219 -5.14 20.06 24.33
C PHE A 219 -6.61 19.65 24.54
N PRO A 220 -6.93 18.37 24.30
CA PRO A 220 -8.30 17.87 24.46
C PRO A 220 -8.66 17.78 25.95
N LYS A 221 -9.93 17.98 26.28
CA LYS A 221 -10.45 17.75 27.63
C LYS A 221 -10.74 16.27 27.88
N THR A 222 -11.16 15.55 26.82
CA THR A 222 -11.50 14.13 26.86
C THR A 222 -10.87 13.37 25.69
N ILE A 223 -10.78 12.05 25.80
CA ILE A 223 -10.33 11.18 24.69
C ILE A 223 -11.29 11.30 23.50
N GLU A 224 -12.57 11.48 23.76
CA GLU A 224 -13.59 11.65 22.71
C GLU A 224 -13.36 12.94 21.91
N GLU A 225 -13.07 14.06 22.58
CA GLU A 225 -12.70 15.31 21.88
C GLU A 225 -11.45 15.13 21.03
N PHE A 226 -10.44 14.42 21.53
CA PHE A 226 -9.24 14.10 20.75
C PHE A 226 -9.59 13.28 19.49
N GLN A 227 -10.45 12.28 19.61
CA GLN A 227 -10.85 11.43 18.47
C GLN A 227 -11.60 12.25 17.42
N LYS A 228 -12.59 13.06 17.82
CA LYS A 228 -13.33 13.95 16.89
C LYS A 228 -12.40 14.95 16.19
N ALA A 229 -11.46 15.54 16.92
CA ALA A 229 -10.47 16.45 16.34
C ALA A 229 -9.56 15.73 15.32
N ARG A 230 -9.11 14.51 15.66
CA ARG A 230 -8.31 13.69 14.76
C ARG A 230 -9.07 13.32 13.48
N GLU A 231 -10.32 12.86 13.62
CA GLU A 231 -11.18 12.51 12.49
C GLU A 231 -11.39 13.69 11.55
N ARG A 232 -11.66 14.90 12.11
CA ARG A 232 -11.80 16.09 11.31
C ARG A 232 -10.52 16.44 10.55
N LEU A 233 -9.37 16.46 11.20
CA LEU A 233 -8.10 16.81 10.55
C LEU A 233 -7.65 15.75 9.54
N ALA A 234 -7.97 14.48 9.76
CA ALA A 234 -7.76 13.41 8.80
C ALA A 234 -8.67 13.57 7.56
N LEU A 235 -9.93 13.93 7.78
CA LEU A 235 -10.87 14.26 6.69
C LEU A 235 -10.37 15.44 5.86
N ASP A 236 -9.84 16.49 6.50
CA ASP A 236 -9.26 17.64 5.80
C ASP A 236 -8.10 17.21 4.88
N GLU A 237 -7.21 16.32 5.36
CA GLU A 237 -6.10 15.80 4.53
C GLU A 237 -6.61 15.02 3.31
N PHE A 238 -7.66 14.22 3.45
CA PHE A 238 -8.27 13.52 2.31
C PHE A 238 -8.96 14.47 1.32
N ILE A 239 -9.60 15.53 1.80
CA ILE A 239 -10.19 16.56 0.94
C ILE A 239 -9.11 17.29 0.14
N TYR A 240 -7.96 17.60 0.76
CA TYR A 240 -6.83 18.20 0.06
C TYR A 240 -6.26 17.27 -1.02
N LEU A 241 -6.01 15.99 -0.71
CA LEU A 241 -5.54 15.03 -1.71
C LEU A 241 -6.50 14.93 -2.88
N ARG A 242 -7.80 14.86 -2.60
CA ARG A 242 -8.82 14.83 -3.64
C ARG A 242 -8.78 16.08 -4.52
N SER A 243 -8.68 17.26 -3.91
CA SER A 243 -8.55 18.51 -4.63
C SER A 243 -7.34 18.52 -5.56
N ILE A 244 -6.20 18.01 -5.10
CA ILE A 244 -4.99 17.89 -5.92
C ILE A 244 -5.25 16.97 -7.12
N PHE A 245 -5.77 15.77 -6.89
CA PHE A 245 -5.99 14.79 -7.95
C PHE A 245 -7.05 15.26 -8.98
N GLU A 246 -8.13 15.87 -8.52
CA GLU A 246 -9.16 16.40 -9.46
C GLU A 246 -8.60 17.57 -10.30
N ASN A 247 -7.74 18.42 -9.73
CA ASN A 247 -7.07 19.46 -10.50
C ASN A 247 -6.07 18.88 -11.51
N LEU A 248 -5.24 17.90 -11.10
CA LEU A 248 -4.31 17.21 -12.03
C LEU A 248 -5.06 16.52 -13.18
N LYS A 249 -6.19 15.87 -12.89
CA LYS A 249 -7.07 15.30 -13.92
C LYS A 249 -7.63 16.36 -14.85
N SER A 250 -8.13 17.47 -14.30
CA SER A 250 -8.68 18.57 -15.08
C SER A 250 -7.61 19.21 -15.97
N GLU A 251 -6.43 19.47 -15.46
CA GLU A 251 -5.31 19.98 -16.25
C GLU A 251 -4.92 19.01 -17.37
N PHE A 252 -4.85 17.71 -17.07
CA PHE A 252 -4.52 16.69 -18.06
C PHE A 252 -5.59 16.64 -19.18
N LYS A 253 -6.88 16.66 -18.83
CA LYS A 253 -8.00 16.69 -19.79
C LYS A 253 -7.96 17.94 -20.68
N ASN A 254 -7.63 19.09 -20.11
CA ASN A 254 -7.59 20.36 -20.84
C ASN A 254 -6.35 20.50 -21.74
N LYS A 255 -5.22 19.91 -21.37
CA LYS A 255 -3.95 20.01 -22.13
C LYS A 255 -3.83 18.98 -23.25
N ASN A 256 -4.51 17.83 -23.14
CA ASN A 256 -4.33 16.72 -24.05
C ASN A 256 -5.61 16.45 -24.83
N LYS A 257 -5.47 16.20 -26.13
CA LYS A 257 -6.56 15.75 -26.99
C LYS A 257 -6.50 14.23 -27.11
N GLY A 258 -7.63 13.57 -26.86
CA GLY A 258 -7.79 12.13 -27.06
C GLY A 258 -8.10 11.75 -28.51
N PRO A 259 -7.94 10.46 -28.86
CA PRO A 259 -8.43 9.92 -30.11
C PRO A 259 -9.95 10.04 -30.20
N LYS A 260 -10.50 10.13 -31.44
CA LYS A 260 -11.94 10.16 -31.65
C LYS A 260 -12.41 8.84 -32.24
N TYR A 261 -13.02 8.01 -31.43
CA TYR A 261 -13.53 6.73 -31.87
C TYR A 261 -14.98 6.86 -32.36
N ILE A 262 -15.26 6.11 -33.39
CA ILE A 262 -16.61 6.00 -33.98
C ILE A 262 -16.97 4.52 -33.98
N PHE A 263 -17.75 4.08 -33.00
CA PHE A 263 -18.29 2.73 -32.93
C PHE A 263 -19.75 2.74 -32.46
N GLU A 264 -20.56 1.84 -33.03
CA GLU A 264 -21.94 1.63 -32.60
C GLU A 264 -22.00 0.62 -31.45
N ASN A 265 -22.90 0.87 -30.49
CA ASN A 265 -23.09 -0.07 -29.37
C ASN A 265 -23.54 -1.45 -29.87
N SER A 266 -24.33 -1.51 -30.97
CA SER A 266 -24.76 -2.75 -31.63
C SER A 266 -23.60 -3.65 -32.07
N LEU A 267 -22.48 -3.05 -32.52
CA LEU A 267 -21.26 -3.76 -32.91
C LEU A 267 -20.64 -4.43 -31.71
N ILE A 268 -20.57 -3.71 -30.58
CA ILE A 268 -20.01 -4.23 -29.33
C ILE A 268 -20.91 -5.32 -28.72
N ASP A 269 -22.22 -5.12 -28.74
CA ASP A 269 -23.20 -6.08 -28.22
C ASP A 269 -23.12 -7.41 -29.02
N THR A 270 -22.94 -7.33 -30.35
CA THR A 270 -22.70 -8.53 -31.19
C THR A 270 -21.42 -9.23 -30.80
N PHE A 271 -20.31 -8.49 -30.66
CA PHE A 271 -19.03 -9.08 -30.25
C PHE A 271 -19.13 -9.77 -28.87
N VAL A 272 -19.79 -9.12 -27.90
CA VAL A 272 -20.00 -9.69 -26.56
C VAL A 272 -20.88 -10.95 -26.62
N ALA A 273 -21.89 -11.00 -27.47
CA ALA A 273 -22.73 -12.16 -27.66
C ALA A 273 -21.99 -13.36 -28.31
N ASP A 274 -20.98 -13.10 -29.13
CA ASP A 274 -20.15 -14.11 -29.80
C ASP A 274 -19.06 -14.69 -28.91
N LEU A 275 -18.86 -14.17 -27.70
CA LEU A 275 -17.89 -14.73 -26.74
C LEU A 275 -18.30 -16.16 -26.31
N PRO A 276 -17.35 -17.09 -26.08
CA PRO A 276 -17.64 -18.49 -25.74
C PRO A 276 -18.21 -18.67 -24.30
N PHE A 277 -18.44 -17.60 -23.57
CA PHE A 277 -18.95 -17.57 -22.20
C PHE A 277 -19.74 -16.26 -21.94
N GLN A 278 -20.54 -16.30 -20.89
CA GLN A 278 -21.24 -15.08 -20.44
C GLN A 278 -20.34 -14.25 -19.49
N LEU A 279 -20.38 -12.93 -19.67
CA LEU A 279 -19.66 -12.02 -18.78
C LEU A 279 -20.36 -11.90 -17.42
N THR A 280 -19.57 -11.71 -16.36
CA THR A 280 -20.10 -11.40 -15.02
C THR A 280 -20.62 -9.96 -14.98
N GLU A 281 -21.42 -9.62 -13.95
CA GLU A 281 -21.93 -8.27 -13.77
C GLU A 281 -20.78 -7.25 -13.60
N SER A 282 -19.74 -7.59 -12.86
CA SER A 282 -18.58 -6.72 -12.66
C SER A 282 -17.73 -6.56 -13.92
N GLN A 283 -17.59 -7.58 -14.78
CA GLN A 283 -16.97 -7.45 -16.10
C GLN A 283 -17.79 -6.57 -17.03
N THR A 284 -19.11 -6.76 -17.03
CA THR A 284 -20.04 -5.95 -17.82
C THR A 284 -19.99 -4.48 -17.42
N LYS A 285 -19.96 -4.19 -16.14
CA LYS A 285 -19.80 -2.83 -15.63
C LYS A 285 -18.46 -2.22 -16.05
N ALA A 286 -17.37 -2.98 -15.89
CA ALA A 286 -16.03 -2.51 -16.18
C ALA A 286 -15.86 -2.13 -17.68
N TYR A 287 -16.30 -2.99 -18.63
CA TYR A 287 -16.15 -2.64 -20.04
C TYR A 287 -17.05 -1.47 -20.42
N LYS A 288 -18.24 -1.32 -19.86
CA LYS A 288 -19.11 -0.17 -20.13
C LYS A 288 -18.48 1.14 -19.63
N GLU A 289 -17.87 1.14 -18.45
CA GLU A 289 -17.12 2.29 -17.93
C GLU A 289 -15.97 2.68 -18.87
N ILE A 290 -15.22 1.71 -19.42
CA ILE A 290 -14.14 1.96 -20.37
C ILE A 290 -14.69 2.52 -21.68
N LEU A 291 -15.77 1.94 -22.25
CA LEU A 291 -16.38 2.43 -23.49
C LEU A 291 -16.96 3.84 -23.37
N GLU A 292 -17.47 4.20 -22.20
CA GLU A 292 -17.92 5.58 -21.95
C GLU A 292 -16.73 6.55 -21.90
N ASP A 293 -15.60 6.15 -21.32
CA ASP A 293 -14.40 6.97 -21.33
C ASP A 293 -13.84 7.16 -22.75
N LEU A 294 -13.85 6.12 -23.58
CA LEU A 294 -13.41 6.17 -24.98
C LEU A 294 -14.25 7.12 -25.86
N LYS A 295 -15.44 7.51 -25.44
CA LYS A 295 -16.28 8.48 -26.17
C LYS A 295 -15.91 9.93 -25.91
N ASN A 296 -15.03 10.19 -24.94
CA ASN A 296 -14.62 11.54 -24.58
C ASN A 296 -13.63 12.14 -25.59
N ASP A 297 -13.56 13.48 -25.68
CA ASP A 297 -12.59 14.21 -26.51
C ASP A 297 -11.20 14.32 -25.85
N TYR A 298 -11.03 13.82 -24.65
CA TYR A 298 -9.76 13.78 -23.89
C TYR A 298 -9.34 12.33 -23.60
N PRO A 299 -8.03 12.07 -23.47
CA PRO A 299 -7.54 10.71 -23.32
C PRO A 299 -7.94 10.07 -21.99
N MET A 300 -8.40 8.83 -22.05
CA MET A 300 -8.68 8.01 -20.89
C MET A 300 -7.39 7.64 -20.16
N LYS A 301 -7.41 7.69 -18.83
CA LYS A 301 -6.43 7.04 -17.95
C LYS A 301 -7.18 6.17 -16.95
N ARG A 302 -7.18 4.85 -17.14
CA ARG A 302 -7.96 3.94 -16.30
C ARG A 302 -7.17 2.73 -15.81
N LEU A 303 -7.36 2.39 -14.54
CA LEU A 303 -6.86 1.17 -13.90
C LEU A 303 -7.98 0.12 -13.87
N LEU A 304 -7.77 -1.01 -14.53
CA LEU A 304 -8.61 -2.20 -14.45
C LEU A 304 -7.98 -3.18 -13.46
N GLN A 305 -8.55 -3.26 -12.27
CA GLN A 305 -8.07 -4.18 -11.24
C GLN A 305 -9.02 -5.36 -11.04
N GLY A 306 -8.45 -6.49 -10.68
CA GLY A 306 -9.23 -7.69 -10.38
C GLY A 306 -8.32 -8.83 -10.01
N ASP A 307 -8.84 -9.81 -9.29
CA ASP A 307 -8.07 -10.96 -8.85
C ASP A 307 -7.49 -11.76 -10.03
N VAL A 308 -6.55 -12.65 -9.74
CA VAL A 308 -5.98 -13.58 -10.73
C VAL A 308 -7.11 -14.42 -11.33
N GLY A 309 -7.24 -14.36 -12.67
CA GLY A 309 -8.28 -15.08 -13.41
C GLY A 309 -9.68 -14.49 -13.29
N SER A 310 -9.84 -13.21 -12.90
CA SER A 310 -11.12 -12.48 -12.92
C SER A 310 -11.62 -12.12 -14.33
N GLY A 311 -10.80 -12.35 -15.37
CA GLY A 311 -11.17 -12.07 -16.76
C GLY A 311 -10.87 -10.64 -17.20
N LYS A 312 -9.84 -9.99 -16.68
CA LYS A 312 -9.38 -8.67 -17.16
C LYS A 312 -9.10 -8.65 -18.67
N THR A 313 -8.54 -9.74 -19.20
CA THR A 313 -8.20 -9.86 -20.64
C THR A 313 -9.42 -9.79 -21.55
N VAL A 314 -10.58 -10.32 -21.17
CA VAL A 314 -11.80 -10.20 -22.00
C VAL A 314 -12.35 -8.78 -21.99
N VAL A 315 -12.27 -8.06 -20.86
CA VAL A 315 -12.65 -6.65 -20.79
C VAL A 315 -11.72 -5.80 -21.67
N ALA A 316 -10.42 -6.10 -21.67
CA ALA A 316 -9.46 -5.48 -22.58
C ALA A 316 -9.76 -5.82 -24.05
N ALA A 317 -10.16 -7.06 -24.38
CA ALA A 317 -10.50 -7.49 -25.74
C ALA A 317 -11.68 -6.68 -26.31
N ILE A 318 -12.70 -6.40 -25.51
CA ILE A 318 -13.84 -5.56 -25.91
C ILE A 318 -13.38 -4.12 -26.26
N SER A 319 -12.48 -3.56 -25.44
CA SER A 319 -11.92 -2.23 -25.67
C SER A 319 -11.03 -2.20 -26.91
N ILE A 320 -10.20 -3.23 -27.12
CA ILE A 320 -9.38 -3.42 -28.31
C ILE A 320 -10.25 -3.45 -29.57
N TYR A 321 -11.32 -4.24 -29.54
CA TYR A 321 -12.25 -4.39 -30.66
C TYR A 321 -12.90 -3.05 -31.05
N ALA A 322 -13.36 -2.27 -30.07
CA ALA A 322 -13.94 -0.95 -30.30
C ALA A 322 -12.97 0.03 -30.96
N VAL A 323 -11.72 0.07 -30.48
CA VAL A 323 -10.69 1.00 -30.93
C VAL A 323 -10.20 0.66 -32.35
N ILE A 324 -9.96 -0.62 -32.64
CA ILE A 324 -9.48 -1.07 -33.95
C ILE A 324 -10.55 -0.86 -35.02
N ASN A 325 -11.82 -1.14 -34.71
CA ASN A 325 -12.92 -0.87 -35.64
C ASN A 325 -13.15 0.64 -35.90
N SER A 326 -12.62 1.50 -35.05
CA SER A 326 -12.57 2.95 -35.27
C SER A 326 -11.34 3.39 -36.09
N GLY A 327 -10.51 2.45 -36.58
CA GLY A 327 -9.37 2.72 -37.45
C GLY A 327 -8.06 3.06 -36.77
N TYR A 328 -7.93 2.77 -35.47
CA TYR A 328 -6.73 3.05 -34.69
C TYR A 328 -5.89 1.80 -34.39
N GLN A 329 -4.63 2.04 -34.05
CA GLN A 329 -3.71 1.01 -33.56
C GLN A 329 -3.87 0.84 -32.06
N VAL A 330 -3.70 -0.40 -31.56
CA VAL A 330 -3.70 -0.72 -30.13
C VAL A 330 -2.38 -1.39 -29.76
N ALA A 331 -1.68 -0.90 -28.75
CA ALA A 331 -0.48 -1.51 -28.20
C ALA A 331 -0.80 -2.20 -26.86
N LEU A 332 -0.49 -3.51 -26.74
CA LEU A 332 -0.58 -4.26 -25.51
C LEU A 332 0.82 -4.65 -25.03
N MET A 333 1.21 -4.13 -23.89
CA MET A 333 2.50 -4.38 -23.27
C MET A 333 2.38 -5.40 -22.14
N ALA A 334 3.19 -6.46 -22.22
CA ALA A 334 3.36 -7.44 -21.16
C ALA A 334 4.81 -7.41 -20.62
N PRO A 335 5.03 -7.68 -19.33
CA PRO A 335 6.37 -7.59 -18.74
C PRO A 335 7.33 -8.66 -19.20
N THR A 336 6.83 -9.79 -19.73
CA THR A 336 7.64 -10.91 -20.24
C THR A 336 7.08 -11.46 -21.55
N GLU A 337 7.93 -12.13 -22.34
CA GLU A 337 7.52 -12.75 -23.61
C GLU A 337 6.44 -13.82 -23.39
N VAL A 338 6.58 -14.64 -22.35
CA VAL A 338 5.59 -15.68 -22.03
C VAL A 338 4.21 -15.09 -21.73
N LEU A 339 4.15 -13.96 -21.00
CA LEU A 339 2.87 -13.26 -20.79
C LEU A 339 2.33 -12.64 -22.06
N ALA A 340 3.20 -12.10 -22.92
CA ALA A 340 2.81 -11.61 -24.23
C ALA A 340 2.21 -12.72 -25.11
N GLU A 341 2.80 -13.92 -25.11
CA GLU A 341 2.27 -15.10 -25.81
C GLU A 341 0.93 -15.58 -25.24
N GLN A 342 0.75 -15.53 -23.92
CA GLN A 342 -0.55 -15.86 -23.29
C GLN A 342 -1.64 -14.87 -23.70
N HIS A 343 -1.32 -13.56 -23.72
CA HIS A 343 -2.26 -12.57 -24.23
C HIS A 343 -2.56 -12.81 -25.71
N LEU A 344 -1.55 -13.14 -26.52
CA LEU A 344 -1.73 -13.48 -27.94
C LEU A 344 -2.70 -14.64 -28.11
N ASN A 345 -2.50 -15.75 -27.37
CA ASN A 345 -3.36 -16.93 -27.45
C ASN A 345 -4.81 -16.62 -27.02
N SER A 346 -4.97 -15.96 -25.89
CA SER A 346 -6.31 -15.61 -25.38
C SER A 346 -7.04 -14.63 -26.30
N LEU A 347 -6.34 -13.63 -26.83
CA LEU A 347 -6.94 -12.63 -27.72
C LEU A 347 -7.22 -13.17 -29.11
N ASN A 348 -6.41 -14.10 -29.62
CA ASN A 348 -6.73 -14.87 -30.84
C ASN A 348 -8.03 -15.67 -30.68
N GLU A 349 -8.27 -16.26 -29.50
CA GLU A 349 -9.52 -16.98 -29.24
C GLU A 349 -10.72 -16.05 -29.17
N PHE A 350 -10.61 -14.93 -28.44
CA PHE A 350 -11.72 -13.97 -28.29
C PHE A 350 -12.03 -13.22 -29.58
N LEU A 351 -11.01 -12.90 -30.40
CA LEU A 351 -11.13 -12.12 -31.62
C LEU A 351 -11.26 -12.97 -32.90
N LYS A 352 -11.32 -14.31 -32.79
CA LYS A 352 -11.30 -15.24 -33.93
C LYS A 352 -12.38 -15.01 -34.99
N ASN A 353 -13.52 -14.45 -34.59
CA ASN A 353 -14.65 -14.15 -35.48
C ASN A 353 -14.68 -12.69 -35.94
N SER A 354 -13.59 -11.94 -35.71
CA SER A 354 -13.45 -10.54 -36.09
C SER A 354 -12.34 -10.36 -37.13
N ASP A 355 -12.37 -9.28 -37.88
CA ASP A 355 -11.34 -8.94 -38.86
C ASP A 355 -10.12 -8.24 -38.21
N VAL A 356 -9.90 -8.42 -36.90
CA VAL A 356 -8.81 -7.79 -36.18
C VAL A 356 -7.50 -8.50 -36.46
N GLU A 357 -6.55 -7.80 -37.02
CA GLU A 357 -5.18 -8.30 -37.23
C GLU A 357 -4.37 -8.19 -35.93
N ILE A 358 -3.74 -9.29 -35.52
CA ILE A 358 -2.91 -9.35 -34.33
C ILE A 358 -1.44 -9.53 -34.74
N ASN A 359 -0.61 -8.60 -34.32
CA ASN A 359 0.82 -8.56 -34.60
C ASN A 359 1.60 -8.79 -33.29
N PHE A 360 2.69 -9.57 -33.36
CA PHE A 360 3.51 -9.92 -32.19
C PHE A 360 4.93 -9.39 -32.33
N LEU A 361 5.41 -8.63 -31.34
CA LEU A 361 6.72 -7.97 -31.35
C LEU A 361 7.46 -8.16 -30.03
N THR A 362 8.40 -9.11 -30.01
CA THR A 362 9.28 -9.37 -28.86
C THR A 362 10.74 -9.45 -29.29
N SER A 363 11.65 -9.64 -28.32
CA SER A 363 13.07 -9.74 -28.59
C SER A 363 13.47 -11.00 -29.38
N SER A 364 12.70 -12.07 -29.26
CA SER A 364 12.93 -13.37 -29.91
C SER A 364 12.49 -13.43 -31.38
N VAL A 365 11.61 -12.53 -31.84
CA VAL A 365 11.13 -12.48 -33.22
C VAL A 365 12.25 -12.06 -34.15
N LYS A 366 12.67 -12.94 -35.06
CA LYS A 366 13.82 -12.71 -35.99
C LYS A 366 13.49 -11.72 -37.10
N ASP A 367 12.32 -11.83 -37.72
CA ASP A 367 11.89 -10.89 -38.76
C ASP A 367 10.76 -10.00 -38.22
N ARG A 368 11.09 -8.74 -38.02
CA ARG A 368 10.22 -7.71 -37.50
C ARG A 368 9.78 -6.69 -38.54
N SER A 369 10.27 -6.83 -39.76
CA SER A 369 10.17 -5.82 -40.81
C SER A 369 8.71 -5.51 -41.16
N GLU A 370 7.89 -6.55 -41.30
CA GLU A 370 6.49 -6.40 -41.65
C GLU A 370 5.70 -5.72 -40.50
N VAL A 371 5.91 -6.17 -39.28
CA VAL A 371 5.23 -5.57 -38.09
C VAL A 371 5.65 -4.11 -37.91
N MET A 372 6.93 -3.79 -38.10
CA MET A 372 7.45 -2.43 -38.02
C MET A 372 6.86 -1.52 -39.11
N ASN A 373 6.70 -2.03 -40.34
CA ASN A 373 6.06 -1.31 -41.42
C ASN A 373 4.56 -1.07 -41.08
N ASN A 374 3.84 -2.08 -40.64
CA ASN A 374 2.42 -1.95 -40.24
C ASN A 374 2.25 -0.89 -39.15
N ILE A 375 3.18 -0.82 -38.15
CA ILE A 375 3.18 0.19 -37.10
C ILE A 375 3.37 1.60 -37.68
N SER A 376 4.41 1.79 -38.54
CA SER A 376 4.74 3.08 -39.12
C SER A 376 3.75 3.57 -40.15
N ASP A 377 3.09 2.65 -40.86
CA ASP A 377 2.04 2.98 -41.84
C ASP A 377 0.69 3.27 -41.19
N GLY A 378 0.57 3.13 -39.87
CA GLY A 378 -0.66 3.40 -39.12
C GLY A 378 -1.75 2.36 -39.35
N LYS A 379 -1.40 1.13 -39.77
CA LYS A 379 -2.37 0.08 -40.06
C LYS A 379 -3.13 -0.31 -38.79
N PRO A 380 -4.48 -0.19 -38.78
CA PRO A 380 -5.29 -0.58 -37.65
C PRO A 380 -5.03 -2.04 -37.29
N GLY A 381 -4.83 -2.34 -36.01
CA GLY A 381 -4.55 -3.68 -35.53
C GLY A 381 -4.07 -3.69 -34.10
N LEU A 382 -3.98 -4.88 -33.54
CA LEU A 382 -3.44 -5.12 -32.20
C LEU A 382 -1.95 -5.49 -32.30
N TYR A 383 -1.12 -4.78 -31.55
CA TYR A 383 0.31 -4.99 -31.46
C TYR A 383 0.66 -5.43 -30.03
N ILE A 384 0.95 -6.73 -29.87
CA ILE A 384 1.29 -7.34 -28.58
C ILE A 384 2.80 -7.48 -28.48
N GLY A 385 3.37 -7.10 -27.34
CA GLY A 385 4.79 -7.30 -27.13
C GLY A 385 5.26 -6.94 -25.71
N THR A 386 6.59 -6.91 -25.59
CA THR A 386 7.27 -6.51 -24.35
C THR A 386 7.82 -5.08 -24.49
N HIS A 387 8.88 -4.76 -23.76
CA HIS A 387 9.61 -3.49 -23.94
C HIS A 387 10.13 -3.26 -25.38
N ALA A 388 10.03 -4.26 -26.26
CA ALA A 388 10.33 -4.09 -27.68
C ALA A 388 9.42 -3.05 -28.35
N LEU A 389 8.18 -2.89 -27.90
CA LEU A 389 7.23 -1.88 -28.40
C LEU A 389 7.60 -0.42 -28.07
N ILE A 390 8.53 -0.21 -27.12
CA ILE A 390 8.97 1.13 -26.66
C ILE A 390 10.41 1.45 -27.03
N GLN A 391 11.02 0.66 -27.91
CA GLN A 391 12.37 0.95 -28.43
C GLN A 391 12.35 2.18 -29.35
N ASP A 392 13.43 2.94 -29.37
CA ASP A 392 13.56 4.21 -30.12
C ASP A 392 13.32 4.08 -31.65
N LYS A 393 13.20 2.87 -32.15
CA LYS A 393 12.92 2.57 -33.57
C LYS A 393 11.44 2.27 -33.87
N VAL A 394 10.60 2.16 -32.84
CA VAL A 394 9.18 1.85 -32.99
C VAL A 394 8.40 3.15 -32.85
N PHE A 395 7.75 3.56 -33.91
CA PHE A 395 6.96 4.78 -33.97
C PHE A 395 5.55 4.48 -34.49
N PHE A 396 4.56 4.58 -33.60
CA PHE A 396 3.16 4.37 -33.97
C PHE A 396 2.59 5.64 -34.64
N SER A 397 2.10 5.52 -35.86
CA SER A 397 1.54 6.65 -36.59
C SER A 397 0.11 6.99 -36.20
N ASN A 398 -0.67 6.03 -35.70
CA ASN A 398 -2.09 6.24 -35.35
C ASN A 398 -2.49 5.44 -34.09
N LEU A 399 -1.69 5.59 -33.01
CA LEU A 399 -1.93 4.88 -31.75
C LEU A 399 -3.13 5.45 -31.02
N GLY A 400 -4.17 4.65 -30.81
CA GLY A 400 -5.37 5.05 -30.07
C GLY A 400 -5.35 4.59 -28.62
N LEU A 401 -4.97 3.34 -28.35
CA LEU A 401 -5.03 2.74 -27.01
C LEU A 401 -3.73 2.04 -26.65
N VAL A 402 -3.25 2.30 -25.44
CA VAL A 402 -2.14 1.59 -24.82
C VAL A 402 -2.67 0.77 -23.64
N ILE A 403 -2.45 -0.54 -23.67
CA ILE A 403 -2.80 -1.45 -22.57
C ILE A 403 -1.51 -1.91 -21.93
N ILE A 404 -1.39 -1.74 -20.61
CA ILE A 404 -0.21 -2.13 -19.84
C ILE A 404 -0.61 -3.16 -18.78
N ASP A 405 -0.12 -4.38 -18.91
CA ASP A 405 -0.33 -5.41 -17.90
C ASP A 405 0.78 -5.40 -16.83
N GLU A 406 0.39 -5.55 -15.56
CA GLU A 406 1.30 -5.53 -14.40
C GLU A 406 2.21 -4.28 -14.36
N GLN A 407 1.62 -3.10 -14.36
CA GLN A 407 2.30 -1.79 -14.43
C GLN A 407 3.49 -1.64 -13.46
N GLN A 408 3.42 -2.24 -12.26
CA GLN A 408 4.48 -2.15 -11.24
C GLN A 408 5.83 -2.71 -11.73
N ARG A 409 5.87 -3.40 -12.85
CA ARG A 409 7.08 -3.98 -13.45
C ARG A 409 7.72 -3.09 -14.53
N PHE A 410 7.07 -1.97 -14.88
CA PHE A 410 7.58 -1.01 -15.85
C PHE A 410 8.03 0.29 -15.18
N GLY A 411 9.18 0.81 -15.60
CA GLY A 411 9.67 2.12 -15.17
C GLY A 411 8.81 3.28 -15.68
N VAL A 412 8.79 4.40 -14.95
CA VAL A 412 8.03 5.61 -15.31
C VAL A 412 8.46 6.14 -16.71
N ASP A 413 9.77 6.16 -16.97
CA ASP A 413 10.32 6.67 -18.24
C ASP A 413 9.96 5.80 -19.44
N GLN A 414 9.79 4.49 -19.22
CA GLN A 414 9.38 3.56 -20.30
C GLN A 414 7.96 3.82 -20.78
N ARG A 415 7.07 4.19 -19.88
CA ARG A 415 5.67 4.51 -20.19
C ARG A 415 5.54 5.83 -20.95
N LYS A 416 6.33 6.84 -20.60
CA LYS A 416 6.32 8.15 -21.24
C LYS A 416 6.67 8.07 -22.73
N LYS A 417 7.57 7.18 -23.12
CA LYS A 417 8.00 7.02 -24.51
C LYS A 417 6.88 6.64 -25.48
N LEU A 418 5.88 5.86 -25.06
CA LEU A 418 4.73 5.54 -25.90
C LEU A 418 3.73 6.70 -26.07
N ILE A 419 3.79 7.69 -25.19
CA ILE A 419 2.76 8.71 -25.04
C ILE A 419 3.25 10.07 -25.57
N SER A 420 4.56 10.33 -25.60
CA SER A 420 5.13 11.69 -25.65
C SER A 420 5.31 12.32 -27.02
N ASP A 421 5.15 11.60 -28.14
CA ASP A 421 5.55 12.09 -29.46
C ASP A 421 4.42 12.32 -30.48
N SER A 422 3.14 12.26 -30.05
CA SER A 422 1.99 12.46 -30.94
C SER A 422 1.17 13.70 -30.58
N GLU A 423 0.59 14.38 -31.58
CA GLU A 423 -0.37 15.49 -31.38
C GLU A 423 -1.65 15.01 -30.64
N ILE A 424 -1.96 13.73 -30.73
CA ILE A 424 -3.07 13.05 -30.08
C ILE A 424 -2.48 12.12 -29.02
N THR A 425 -2.83 12.32 -27.75
CA THR A 425 -2.40 11.45 -26.65
C THR A 425 -3.26 10.18 -26.64
N PRO A 426 -2.68 8.97 -26.76
CA PRO A 426 -3.45 7.73 -26.73
C PRO A 426 -4.10 7.49 -25.37
N ASP A 427 -5.22 6.76 -25.38
CA ASP A 427 -5.86 6.25 -24.18
C ASP A 427 -5.00 5.23 -23.46
N GLN A 428 -5.11 5.17 -22.15
CA GLN A 428 -4.32 4.28 -21.31
C GLN A 428 -5.23 3.38 -20.46
N LEU A 429 -5.10 2.08 -20.65
CA LEU A 429 -5.72 1.06 -19.81
C LEU A 429 -4.63 0.27 -19.08
N VAL A 430 -4.53 0.47 -17.80
CA VAL A 430 -3.58 -0.27 -16.95
C VAL A 430 -4.29 -1.44 -16.33
N MET A 431 -3.71 -2.65 -16.41
CA MET A 431 -4.25 -3.84 -15.77
C MET A 431 -3.36 -4.29 -14.61
N THR A 432 -3.96 -4.76 -13.53
CA THR A 432 -3.24 -5.38 -12.42
C THR A 432 -3.98 -6.60 -11.87
N ALA A 433 -3.24 -7.68 -11.60
CA ALA A 433 -3.75 -8.86 -10.93
C ALA A 433 -3.62 -8.79 -9.39
N THR A 434 -2.94 -7.77 -8.87
CA THR A 434 -2.98 -7.47 -7.44
C THR A 434 -4.16 -6.55 -7.16
N PRO A 435 -5.21 -7.02 -6.47
CA PRO A 435 -6.20 -6.11 -5.97
C PRO A 435 -5.54 -5.11 -5.03
N ILE A 436 -5.64 -3.84 -5.35
CA ILE A 436 -5.14 -2.76 -4.51
C ILE A 436 -6.36 -2.24 -3.74
N PRO A 437 -6.30 -2.15 -2.40
CA PRO A 437 -7.39 -1.52 -1.67
C PRO A 437 -7.73 -0.18 -2.31
N ARG A 438 -9.02 0.11 -2.49
CA ARG A 438 -9.47 1.36 -3.14
C ARG A 438 -8.82 2.60 -2.53
N THR A 439 -8.58 2.56 -1.24
CA THR A 439 -7.87 3.59 -0.48
C THR A 439 -6.46 3.83 -0.96
N THR A 440 -5.69 2.76 -1.08
CA THR A 440 -4.31 2.80 -1.56
C THR A 440 -4.25 3.15 -3.04
N ALA A 441 -5.19 2.64 -3.84
CA ALA A 441 -5.29 2.97 -5.25
C ALA A 441 -5.54 4.46 -5.49
N LEU A 442 -6.41 5.10 -4.70
CA LEU A 442 -6.67 6.54 -4.78
C LEU A 442 -5.46 7.39 -4.37
N SER A 443 -4.64 6.93 -3.44
CA SER A 443 -3.46 7.69 -2.99
C SER A 443 -2.23 7.48 -3.88
N ILE A 444 -2.10 6.31 -4.54
CA ILE A 444 -0.97 6.00 -5.42
C ILE A 444 -1.26 6.34 -6.87
N TYR A 445 -2.50 6.15 -7.31
CA TYR A 445 -2.95 6.30 -8.70
C TYR A 445 -4.10 7.31 -8.81
N GLY A 446 -4.06 8.38 -8.01
CA GLY A 446 -5.15 9.36 -7.93
C GLY A 446 -5.49 10.07 -9.25
N ASP A 447 -4.60 9.99 -10.24
CA ASP A 447 -4.80 10.47 -11.60
C ASP A 447 -5.52 9.46 -12.52
N LEU A 448 -5.70 8.19 -12.06
CA LEU A 448 -6.42 7.15 -12.82
C LEU A 448 -7.86 6.99 -12.35
N GLU A 449 -8.78 6.77 -13.28
CA GLU A 449 -10.10 6.21 -12.98
C GLU A 449 -9.96 4.70 -12.68
N ILE A 450 -10.82 4.15 -11.82
CA ILE A 450 -10.68 2.77 -11.36
C ILE A 450 -11.91 1.95 -11.69
N SER A 451 -11.72 0.86 -12.44
CA SER A 451 -12.71 -0.22 -12.63
C SER A 451 -12.26 -1.49 -11.92
N SER A 452 -13.14 -2.10 -11.13
CA SER A 452 -12.81 -3.30 -10.33
C SER A 452 -13.67 -4.48 -10.74
N ILE A 453 -13.04 -5.63 -10.98
CA ILE A 453 -13.71 -6.91 -11.22
C ILE A 453 -13.62 -7.72 -9.92
N ASN A 454 -14.72 -7.73 -9.15
CA ASN A 454 -14.77 -8.35 -7.83
C ASN A 454 -15.31 -9.79 -7.85
N GLU A 455 -15.67 -10.31 -9.02
CA GLU A 455 -16.26 -11.61 -9.21
C GLU A 455 -15.34 -12.51 -10.03
N LEU A 456 -15.35 -13.79 -9.72
CA LEU A 456 -14.71 -14.79 -10.54
C LEU A 456 -15.69 -15.30 -11.61
N PRO A 457 -15.21 -15.67 -12.82
CA PRO A 457 -16.06 -16.24 -13.87
C PRO A 457 -16.80 -17.51 -13.39
N PRO A 458 -18.01 -17.75 -13.90
CA PRO A 458 -18.78 -18.96 -13.58
C PRO A 458 -17.97 -20.25 -13.89
N GLY A 459 -18.13 -21.29 -13.06
CA GLY A 459 -17.47 -22.59 -13.24
C GLY A 459 -16.11 -22.73 -12.58
N ARG A 460 -15.48 -21.65 -12.11
CA ARG A 460 -14.22 -21.73 -11.39
C ARG A 460 -14.43 -22.27 -9.97
N LYS A 461 -13.76 -23.38 -9.65
CA LYS A 461 -13.81 -23.97 -8.30
C LYS A 461 -12.90 -23.18 -7.33
N PRO A 462 -13.34 -22.90 -6.10
CA PRO A 462 -12.48 -22.26 -5.11
C PRO A 462 -11.29 -23.16 -4.76
N ILE A 463 -10.11 -22.56 -4.58
CA ILE A 463 -8.89 -23.26 -4.20
C ILE A 463 -8.95 -23.59 -2.70
N ILE A 464 -8.82 -24.86 -2.34
CA ILE A 464 -8.81 -25.27 -0.93
C ILE A 464 -7.44 -24.96 -0.34
N SER A 465 -7.41 -24.13 0.69
CA SER A 465 -6.18 -23.70 1.36
C SER A 465 -5.92 -24.52 2.61
N HIS A 466 -4.68 -24.98 2.80
CA HIS A 466 -4.24 -25.72 3.98
C HIS A 466 -3.03 -25.04 4.61
N LEU A 467 -3.00 -24.96 5.93
CA LEU A 467 -1.86 -24.50 6.71
C LEU A 467 -1.26 -25.67 7.48
N TYR A 468 -0.02 -26.05 7.15
CA TYR A 468 0.70 -27.13 7.83
C TYR A 468 1.97 -26.63 8.52
N SER A 469 2.21 -27.17 9.70
CA SER A 469 3.44 -26.92 10.46
C SER A 469 4.60 -27.75 9.94
N GLY A 470 5.85 -27.37 10.22
CA GLY A 470 7.05 -28.16 9.89
C GLY A 470 7.28 -29.38 10.81
N LEU A 471 6.24 -29.86 11.49
CA LEU A 471 6.30 -31.07 12.30
C LEU A 471 6.19 -32.32 11.42
N LYS A 472 6.86 -33.42 11.83
CA LYS A 472 6.94 -34.65 11.03
C LYS A 472 5.58 -35.16 10.55
N LYS A 473 4.55 -35.11 11.39
CA LYS A 473 3.17 -35.55 11.05
C LYS A 473 2.54 -34.72 9.94
N ASP A 474 2.80 -33.41 9.90
CA ASP A 474 2.26 -32.53 8.90
C ASP A 474 3.03 -32.64 7.57
N ASN A 475 4.37 -32.85 7.63
CA ASN A 475 5.15 -33.16 6.44
C ASN A 475 4.68 -34.44 5.74
N GLU A 476 4.31 -35.49 6.51
CA GLU A 476 3.73 -36.73 5.95
C GLU A 476 2.42 -36.43 5.20
N LYS A 477 1.55 -35.57 5.73
CA LYS A 477 0.31 -35.17 5.05
C LYS A 477 0.58 -34.37 3.75
N VAL A 478 1.63 -33.53 3.71
CA VAL A 478 2.03 -32.82 2.48
C VAL A 478 2.36 -33.83 1.40
N PHE A 479 3.18 -34.84 1.71
CA PHE A 479 3.54 -35.89 0.74
C PHE A 479 2.36 -36.78 0.34
N GLU A 480 1.44 -37.09 1.26
CA GLU A 480 0.20 -37.82 0.93
C GLU A 480 -0.65 -37.06 -0.08
N LYS A 481 -0.77 -35.71 0.09
CA LYS A 481 -1.47 -34.87 -0.88
C LYS A 481 -0.75 -34.83 -2.23
N CYS A 482 0.58 -34.76 -2.24
CA CYS A 482 1.34 -34.86 -3.49
C CYS A 482 1.03 -36.16 -4.23
N SER A 483 1.11 -37.33 -3.55
CA SER A 483 0.78 -38.62 -4.15
C SER A 483 -0.62 -38.63 -4.75
N LYS A 484 -1.62 -38.14 -4.01
CA LYS A 484 -3.01 -38.09 -4.47
C LYS A 484 -3.19 -37.25 -5.75
N HIS A 485 -2.48 -36.11 -5.87
CA HIS A 485 -2.56 -35.28 -7.06
C HIS A 485 -1.81 -35.90 -8.25
N LEU A 486 -0.65 -36.51 -8.00
CA LEU A 486 0.13 -37.21 -9.02
C LEU A 486 -0.63 -38.47 -9.55
N ASP A 487 -1.24 -39.23 -8.67
CA ASP A 487 -2.07 -40.40 -9.04
C ASP A 487 -3.31 -39.99 -9.86
N ALA A 488 -3.74 -38.72 -9.74
CA ALA A 488 -4.80 -38.12 -10.56
C ALA A 488 -4.30 -37.48 -11.85
N ASP A 489 -3.05 -37.76 -12.26
CA ASP A 489 -2.39 -37.19 -13.45
C ASP A 489 -2.42 -35.66 -13.44
N SER A 490 -2.03 -35.07 -12.31
CA SER A 490 -1.96 -33.62 -12.12
C SER A 490 -0.55 -33.19 -11.79
N GLN A 491 -0.23 -31.95 -12.19
CA GLN A 491 1.09 -31.37 -11.95
C GLN A 491 1.11 -30.58 -10.63
N ILE A 492 2.31 -30.45 -10.05
CA ILE A 492 2.54 -29.83 -8.74
C ILE A 492 3.58 -28.72 -8.86
N PHE A 493 3.27 -27.57 -8.25
CA PHE A 493 4.24 -26.52 -7.97
C PHE A 493 4.72 -26.56 -6.53
N VAL A 494 6.03 -26.48 -6.30
CA VAL A 494 6.66 -26.32 -4.99
C VAL A 494 7.49 -25.06 -5.01
N VAL A 495 7.08 -24.03 -4.26
CA VAL A 495 7.73 -22.71 -4.27
C VAL A 495 8.50 -22.50 -2.98
N CYS A 496 9.80 -22.16 -3.12
CA CYS A 496 10.71 -21.85 -2.02
C CYS A 496 10.93 -20.32 -1.93
N PRO A 497 11.07 -19.75 -0.73
CA PRO A 497 11.30 -18.30 -0.57
C PRO A 497 12.67 -17.87 -1.10
N TYR A 498 12.73 -16.61 -1.52
CA TYR A 498 13.97 -15.91 -1.82
C TYR A 498 14.47 -15.22 -0.54
N ILE A 499 15.76 -15.36 -0.19
CA ILE A 499 16.38 -14.76 1.00
C ILE A 499 17.35 -13.67 0.53
N GLU A 500 17.07 -12.41 0.80
CA GLU A 500 17.86 -11.23 0.33
C GLU A 500 19.33 -11.21 0.81
N GLU A 501 19.70 -12.00 1.82
CA GLU A 501 21.04 -11.92 2.43
C GLU A 501 22.16 -12.64 1.64
N SER A 502 21.85 -13.64 0.79
CA SER A 502 22.79 -14.17 -0.21
C SER A 502 22.06 -15.04 -1.24
N GLU A 503 22.17 -14.70 -2.54
CA GLU A 503 21.63 -15.51 -3.65
C GLU A 503 22.08 -16.98 -3.64
N SER A 504 23.24 -17.28 -3.01
CA SER A 504 23.75 -18.65 -2.89
C SER A 504 23.00 -19.48 -1.85
N SER A 505 22.45 -18.89 -0.80
CA SER A 505 21.69 -19.62 0.25
C SER A 505 20.30 -20.05 -0.21
N ASP A 506 19.69 -19.30 -1.11
CA ASP A 506 18.33 -19.54 -1.62
C ASP A 506 18.29 -20.71 -2.58
N ILE A 507 19.26 -20.76 -3.47
CA ILE A 507 19.43 -21.88 -4.40
C ILE A 507 19.68 -23.16 -3.60
N GLN A 508 20.54 -23.12 -2.56
CA GLN A 508 20.77 -24.28 -1.72
C GLN A 508 19.51 -24.75 -0.95
N ALA A 509 18.65 -23.83 -0.56
CA ALA A 509 17.38 -24.17 0.07
C ALA A 509 16.44 -24.87 -0.92
N ALA A 510 16.29 -24.33 -2.14
CA ALA A 510 15.49 -24.92 -3.19
C ALA A 510 16.07 -26.28 -3.69
N GLU A 511 17.42 -26.39 -3.78
CA GLU A 511 18.11 -27.64 -4.11
C GLU A 511 17.83 -28.74 -3.06
N LYS A 512 17.80 -28.40 -1.76
CA LYS A 512 17.45 -29.37 -0.70
C LYS A 512 16.05 -29.88 -0.85
N VAL A 513 15.08 -28.99 -1.10
CA VAL A 513 13.70 -29.36 -1.33
C VAL A 513 13.59 -30.21 -2.60
N PHE A 514 14.24 -29.81 -3.69
CA PHE A 514 14.30 -30.59 -4.93
C PHE A 514 14.83 -32.02 -4.70
N LEU A 515 15.92 -32.16 -3.95
CA LEU A 515 16.48 -33.48 -3.61
C LEU A 515 15.56 -34.31 -2.73
N GLU A 516 14.83 -33.69 -1.84
CA GLU A 516 13.85 -34.37 -0.98
C GLU A 516 12.68 -34.92 -1.81
N TYR A 517 12.09 -34.09 -2.69
CA TYR A 517 11.01 -34.48 -3.57
C TYR A 517 11.46 -35.52 -4.60
N SER A 518 12.63 -35.36 -5.21
CA SER A 518 13.18 -36.32 -6.16
C SER A 518 13.42 -37.70 -5.54
N LYS A 519 13.84 -37.76 -4.26
CA LYS A 519 14.02 -39.03 -3.54
C LYS A 519 12.68 -39.70 -3.18
N LYS A 520 11.66 -38.88 -2.91
CA LYS A 520 10.35 -39.38 -2.47
C LYS A 520 9.49 -39.81 -3.64
N PHE A 521 9.61 -39.17 -4.80
CA PHE A 521 8.79 -39.38 -5.99
C PHE A 521 9.67 -39.82 -7.18
N THR A 522 10.27 -41.01 -7.06
CA THR A 522 11.21 -41.58 -8.04
C THR A 522 10.62 -41.87 -9.41
N ASP A 523 9.31 -42.15 -9.44
CA ASP A 523 8.58 -42.51 -10.65
C ASP A 523 8.04 -41.32 -11.42
N TYR A 524 8.25 -40.12 -10.88
CA TYR A 524 7.77 -38.85 -11.42
C TYR A 524 8.94 -37.92 -11.78
N LYS A 525 8.76 -37.09 -12.79
CA LYS A 525 9.77 -36.14 -13.24
C LYS A 525 9.74 -34.87 -12.41
N VAL A 526 10.71 -34.75 -11.51
CA VAL A 526 10.92 -33.56 -10.68
C VAL A 526 11.98 -32.67 -11.34
N VAL A 527 11.72 -31.38 -11.49
CA VAL A 527 12.64 -30.41 -12.08
C VAL A 527 12.81 -29.21 -11.16
N LEU A 528 14.01 -28.63 -11.13
CA LEU A 528 14.34 -27.41 -10.37
C LEU A 528 14.42 -26.22 -11.32
N LEU A 529 13.80 -25.08 -10.92
CA LEU A 529 13.85 -23.79 -11.60
C LEU A 529 14.33 -22.69 -10.64
N HIS A 530 15.38 -21.96 -10.99
CA HIS A 530 15.90 -20.88 -10.14
C HIS A 530 16.42 -19.66 -10.92
N GLY A 531 16.61 -18.54 -10.22
CA GLY A 531 16.94 -17.25 -10.81
C GLY A 531 18.22 -17.20 -11.65
N LYS A 532 19.24 -18.02 -11.33
CA LYS A 532 20.55 -18.05 -12.04
C LYS A 532 20.55 -18.79 -13.38
N MET A 533 19.49 -19.53 -13.70
CA MET A 533 19.37 -20.17 -15.02
C MET A 533 19.25 -19.11 -16.10
N SER A 534 19.77 -19.42 -17.29
CA SER A 534 19.61 -18.57 -18.47
C SER A 534 18.13 -18.39 -18.83
N TYR A 535 17.83 -17.38 -19.61
CA TYR A 535 16.46 -17.13 -20.07
C TYR A 535 15.93 -18.33 -20.87
N GLU A 536 16.73 -18.89 -21.78
CA GLU A 536 16.38 -20.06 -22.58
C GLU A 536 16.10 -21.31 -21.75
N GLU A 537 16.91 -21.58 -20.71
CA GLU A 537 16.66 -22.71 -19.80
C GLU A 537 15.35 -22.57 -19.05
N LYS A 538 15.05 -21.37 -18.54
CA LYS A 538 13.79 -21.08 -17.86
C LYS A 538 12.59 -21.29 -18.77
N GLU A 539 12.68 -20.78 -20.00
CA GLU A 539 11.62 -20.91 -21.00
C GLU A 539 11.39 -22.38 -21.39
N ASN A 540 12.44 -23.15 -21.62
CA ASN A 540 12.35 -24.58 -21.95
C ASN A 540 11.70 -25.39 -20.81
N ILE A 541 12.05 -25.11 -19.55
CA ILE A 541 11.44 -25.79 -18.39
C ILE A 541 9.94 -25.45 -18.30
N MET A 542 9.58 -24.16 -18.50
CA MET A 542 8.19 -23.74 -18.41
C MET A 542 7.35 -24.29 -19.56
N ARG A 543 7.90 -24.34 -20.78
CA ARG A 543 7.26 -25.01 -21.91
C ARG A 543 7.05 -26.49 -21.64
N SER A 544 8.06 -27.20 -21.13
CA SER A 544 7.96 -28.61 -20.74
C SER A 544 6.91 -28.84 -19.64
N MET A 545 6.72 -27.86 -18.74
CA MET A 545 5.65 -27.92 -17.74
C MET A 545 4.27 -27.75 -18.39
N GLN A 546 4.12 -26.84 -19.37
CA GLN A 546 2.86 -26.67 -20.11
C GLN A 546 2.51 -27.91 -20.95
N GLU A 547 3.49 -28.54 -21.56
CA GLU A 547 3.32 -29.78 -22.35
C GLU A 547 3.02 -31.02 -21.48
N GLY A 548 3.02 -30.89 -20.16
CA GLY A 548 2.77 -32.00 -19.24
C GLY A 548 3.93 -32.98 -19.09
N SER A 549 5.13 -32.63 -19.56
CA SER A 549 6.31 -33.50 -19.48
C SER A 549 7.08 -33.40 -18.16
N ILE A 550 6.64 -32.54 -17.23
CA ILE A 550 7.16 -32.37 -15.86
C ILE A 550 6.00 -32.54 -14.89
N ASP A 551 6.17 -33.39 -13.89
CA ASP A 551 5.14 -33.69 -12.89
C ASP A 551 5.24 -32.74 -11.68
N ILE A 552 6.46 -32.49 -11.20
CA ILE A 552 6.71 -31.60 -10.06
C ILE A 552 7.76 -30.54 -10.45
N LEU A 553 7.38 -29.27 -10.33
CA LEU A 553 8.29 -28.16 -10.51
C LEU A 553 8.63 -27.52 -9.17
N VAL A 554 9.87 -27.72 -8.72
CA VAL A 554 10.41 -27.02 -7.54
C VAL A 554 11.03 -25.71 -8.02
N SER A 555 10.66 -24.57 -7.43
CA SER A 555 11.11 -23.29 -7.90
C SER A 555 11.39 -22.31 -6.77
N THR A 556 12.32 -21.40 -6.98
CA THR A 556 12.35 -20.14 -6.25
C THR A 556 11.24 -19.22 -6.78
N VAL A 557 11.04 -18.03 -6.21
CA VAL A 557 9.92 -17.07 -6.50
C VAL A 557 9.74 -16.70 -7.99
N VAL A 558 10.56 -17.23 -8.90
CA VAL A 558 10.51 -16.98 -10.36
C VAL A 558 9.15 -17.35 -11.01
N ILE A 559 8.32 -18.17 -10.36
CA ILE A 559 6.94 -18.51 -10.83
C ILE A 559 5.93 -17.35 -10.68
N GLU A 560 6.30 -16.22 -10.08
CA GLU A 560 5.46 -14.99 -10.09
C GLU A 560 5.13 -14.52 -11.53
N VAL A 561 5.87 -14.99 -12.52
CA VAL A 561 5.65 -14.69 -13.94
C VAL A 561 4.47 -15.49 -14.45
N GLY A 562 3.33 -14.89 -14.51
CA GLY A 562 1.99 -15.16 -15.04
C GLY A 562 1.67 -16.39 -15.90
N ILE A 563 2.44 -17.46 -15.88
CA ILE A 563 2.24 -18.63 -16.75
C ILE A 563 1.04 -19.45 -16.30
N ASP A 564 0.16 -19.75 -17.24
CA ASP A 564 -1.01 -20.58 -17.03
C ASP A 564 -0.70 -22.06 -17.31
N ILE A 565 -0.91 -22.92 -16.30
CA ILE A 565 -0.75 -24.37 -16.44
C ILE A 565 -2.04 -25.01 -15.95
N PRO A 566 -2.99 -25.32 -16.86
CA PRO A 566 -4.31 -25.82 -16.50
C PRO A 566 -4.29 -27.14 -15.71
N ASN A 567 -3.28 -27.99 -15.94
CA ASN A 567 -3.15 -29.30 -15.26
C ASN A 567 -2.49 -29.21 -13.87
N ALA A 568 -1.96 -28.04 -13.48
CA ALA A 568 -1.40 -27.84 -12.15
C ALA A 568 -2.54 -27.65 -11.11
N SER A 569 -2.72 -28.65 -10.25
CA SER A 569 -3.80 -28.67 -9.27
C SER A 569 -3.34 -28.57 -7.82
N LEU A 570 -2.02 -28.67 -7.55
CA LEU A 570 -1.47 -28.49 -6.21
C LEU A 570 -0.34 -27.45 -6.21
N MET A 571 -0.46 -26.49 -5.31
CA MET A 571 0.59 -25.50 -5.00
C MET A 571 1.07 -25.75 -3.58
N ILE A 572 2.38 -25.87 -3.39
CA ILE A 572 3.02 -25.96 -2.08
C ILE A 572 3.95 -24.78 -1.94
N ILE A 573 3.77 -24.00 -0.89
CA ILE A 573 4.61 -22.85 -0.58
C ILE A 573 5.41 -23.16 0.67
N GLU A 574 6.68 -23.45 0.48
CA GLU A 574 7.62 -23.78 1.54
C GLU A 574 8.06 -22.54 2.31
N SER A 575 8.19 -22.62 3.63
CA SER A 575 8.49 -21.49 4.50
C SER A 575 7.52 -20.30 4.28
N ALA A 576 6.24 -20.58 4.19
CA ALA A 576 5.19 -19.62 3.86
C ALA A 576 5.18 -18.38 4.79
N GLU A 577 5.69 -18.51 6.02
CA GLU A 577 5.84 -17.40 6.98
C GLU A 577 6.76 -16.29 6.50
N ARG A 578 7.59 -16.52 5.48
CA ARG A 578 8.54 -15.56 4.93
C ARG A 578 7.97 -14.71 3.80
N PHE A 579 6.84 -15.10 3.24
CA PHE A 579 6.20 -14.39 2.13
C PHE A 579 5.28 -13.28 2.62
N GLY A 580 5.13 -12.25 1.80
CA GLY A 580 4.07 -11.25 1.96
C GLY A 580 2.70 -11.83 1.62
N LEU A 581 1.64 -11.27 2.20
CA LEU A 581 0.27 -11.77 2.01
C LEU A 581 -0.15 -11.71 0.54
N ASN A 582 0.17 -10.63 -0.16
CA ASN A 582 -0.13 -10.48 -1.59
C ASN A 582 0.65 -11.49 -2.45
N GLN A 583 1.90 -11.82 -2.09
CA GLN A 583 2.68 -12.84 -2.79
C GLN A 583 2.06 -14.23 -2.60
N LEU A 584 1.67 -14.59 -1.37
CA LEU A 584 0.98 -15.84 -1.08
C LEU A 584 -0.32 -15.97 -1.89
N HIS A 585 -1.08 -14.88 -1.99
CA HIS A 585 -2.31 -14.84 -2.77
C HIS A 585 -2.05 -15.03 -4.28
N GLN A 586 -1.06 -14.33 -4.84
CA GLN A 586 -0.67 -14.48 -6.24
C GLN A 586 -0.20 -15.90 -6.57
N LEU A 587 0.63 -16.50 -5.69
CA LEU A 587 1.08 -17.88 -5.84
C LEU A 587 -0.09 -18.87 -5.76
N ARG A 588 -1.01 -18.69 -4.80
CA ARG A 588 -2.22 -19.49 -4.72
C ARG A 588 -3.03 -19.44 -6.03
N GLY A 589 -3.15 -18.27 -6.63
CA GLY A 589 -3.88 -18.07 -7.89
C GLY A 589 -3.24 -18.71 -9.13
N ARG A 590 -2.02 -19.30 -9.01
CA ARG A 590 -1.35 -20.02 -10.11
C ARG A 590 -1.90 -21.42 -10.35
N VAL A 591 -2.68 -21.96 -9.44
CA VAL A 591 -3.46 -23.21 -9.61
C VAL A 591 -4.96 -22.89 -9.68
N GLY A 592 -5.79 -23.87 -10.00
CA GLY A 592 -7.24 -23.69 -10.07
C GLY A 592 -7.74 -23.07 -11.38
N ARG A 593 -7.04 -23.34 -12.48
CA ARG A 593 -7.42 -22.88 -13.83
C ARG A 593 -7.98 -24.00 -14.70
N GLY A 594 -7.85 -25.24 -14.26
CA GLY A 594 -8.43 -26.44 -14.89
C GLY A 594 -9.73 -26.88 -14.22
N GLU A 595 -10.29 -28.01 -14.73
CA GLU A 595 -11.54 -28.58 -14.22
C GLU A 595 -11.36 -29.33 -12.88
N LYS A 596 -10.13 -29.74 -12.54
CA LYS A 596 -9.82 -30.50 -11.33
C LYS A 596 -9.88 -29.55 -10.09
N GLN A 597 -10.30 -30.12 -8.95
CA GLN A 597 -10.25 -29.39 -7.68
C GLN A 597 -8.79 -29.12 -7.31
N SER A 598 -8.47 -27.84 -7.09
CA SER A 598 -7.11 -27.43 -6.77
C SER A 598 -6.95 -27.11 -5.28
N GLU A 599 -5.74 -27.37 -4.79
CA GLU A 599 -5.36 -27.16 -3.40
C GLU A 599 -4.08 -26.28 -3.31
N CYS A 600 -3.99 -25.50 -2.25
CA CYS A 600 -2.78 -24.71 -1.91
C CYS A 600 -2.36 -25.03 -0.48
N ILE A 601 -1.10 -25.43 -0.30
CA ILE A 601 -0.51 -25.74 1.00
C ILE A 601 0.46 -24.64 1.39
N PHE A 602 0.18 -23.95 2.49
CA PHE A 602 1.10 -23.04 3.16
C PHE A 602 1.86 -23.84 4.20
N HIS A 603 3.11 -24.16 3.90
CA HIS A 603 3.93 -25.04 4.71
C HIS A 603 4.98 -24.24 5.50
N ILE A 604 5.00 -24.42 6.82
CA ILE A 604 5.99 -23.83 7.71
C ILE A 604 7.14 -24.80 7.84
N THR A 605 8.30 -24.50 7.29
CA THR A 605 9.45 -25.40 7.33
C THR A 605 10.26 -25.35 8.65
N ASN A 606 11.15 -26.33 8.82
CA ASN A 606 12.15 -26.40 9.89
C ASN A 606 11.65 -26.60 11.32
N LYS A 607 10.75 -27.57 11.55
CA LYS A 607 10.27 -27.96 12.89
C LYS A 607 9.68 -26.80 13.71
N LYS A 608 9.29 -25.71 13.03
CA LYS A 608 8.61 -24.59 13.67
C LYS A 608 7.11 -24.86 13.80
N SER A 609 6.56 -24.44 14.92
CA SER A 609 5.11 -24.33 15.12
C SER A 609 4.69 -22.87 14.94
N LEU A 610 3.40 -22.62 14.78
CA LEU A 610 2.83 -21.25 14.72
C LEU A 610 3.29 -20.38 15.91
N SER A 611 3.50 -20.97 17.09
CA SER A 611 3.93 -20.27 18.28
C SER A 611 5.38 -19.70 18.22
N THR A 612 6.16 -20.07 17.19
CA THR A 612 7.54 -19.57 17.00
C THR A 612 7.64 -18.51 15.92
N ILE A 613 6.52 -18.16 15.28
CA ILE A 613 6.43 -17.15 14.24
C ILE A 613 6.00 -15.82 14.89
N SER A 614 6.36 -14.69 14.28
CA SER A 614 5.88 -13.39 14.73
C SER A 614 4.36 -13.29 14.68
N GLU A 615 3.75 -12.50 15.55
CA GLU A 615 2.31 -12.27 15.57
C GLU A 615 1.77 -11.82 14.19
N GLU A 616 2.50 -10.93 13.50
CA GLU A 616 2.18 -10.49 12.13
C GLU A 616 2.24 -11.66 11.13
N GLY A 617 3.20 -12.57 11.27
CA GLY A 617 3.33 -13.76 10.43
C GLY A 617 2.17 -14.74 10.62
N VAL A 618 1.73 -14.95 11.86
CA VAL A 618 0.57 -15.78 12.18
C VAL A 618 -0.70 -15.17 11.56
N LYS A 619 -0.95 -13.88 11.77
CA LYS A 619 -2.12 -13.18 11.18
C LYS A 619 -2.16 -13.32 9.66
N ARG A 620 -1.01 -13.19 8.97
CA ARG A 620 -0.94 -13.39 7.51
C ARG A 620 -1.31 -14.80 7.08
N LEU A 621 -0.75 -15.81 7.75
CA LEU A 621 -1.01 -17.22 7.41
C LEU A 621 -2.45 -17.64 7.71
N GLU A 622 -3.04 -17.15 8.80
CA GLU A 622 -4.45 -17.37 9.12
C GLU A 622 -5.36 -16.69 8.09
N ALA A 623 -5.09 -15.44 7.72
CA ALA A 623 -5.86 -14.73 6.72
C ALA A 623 -5.85 -15.44 5.37
N ILE A 624 -4.68 -15.84 4.83
CA ILE A 624 -4.58 -16.51 3.53
C ILE A 624 -5.20 -17.91 3.54
N SER A 625 -5.19 -18.61 4.68
CA SER A 625 -5.78 -19.94 4.80
C SER A 625 -7.30 -19.93 4.86
N THR A 626 -7.92 -18.83 5.34
CA THR A 626 -9.37 -18.73 5.57
C THR A 626 -10.09 -17.91 4.51
N LEU A 627 -9.42 -16.92 3.89
CA LEU A 627 -10.01 -16.03 2.91
C LEU A 627 -9.54 -16.35 1.50
N SER A 628 -10.50 -16.33 0.56
CA SER A 628 -10.23 -16.46 -0.88
C SER A 628 -10.22 -15.13 -1.63
N ASP A 629 -10.87 -14.10 -1.10
CA ASP A 629 -11.05 -12.79 -1.71
C ASP A 629 -9.77 -11.96 -1.65
N GLY A 630 -9.20 -11.65 -2.82
CA GLY A 630 -7.95 -10.90 -2.93
C GLY A 630 -8.05 -9.45 -2.46
N PHE A 631 -9.21 -8.80 -2.57
CA PHE A 631 -9.42 -7.44 -2.06
C PHE A 631 -9.37 -7.42 -0.53
N LYS A 632 -10.07 -8.33 0.14
CA LYS A 632 -10.03 -8.47 1.59
C LYS A 632 -8.64 -8.82 2.11
N LEU A 633 -7.92 -9.69 1.40
CA LEU A 633 -6.53 -10.02 1.75
C LEU A 633 -5.61 -8.81 1.62
N SER A 634 -5.81 -7.97 0.60
CA SER A 634 -5.02 -6.74 0.44
C SER A 634 -5.31 -5.72 1.52
N GLU A 635 -6.55 -5.62 2.00
CA GLU A 635 -6.92 -4.77 3.15
C GLU A 635 -6.21 -5.25 4.43
N ILE A 636 -6.23 -6.56 4.69
CA ILE A 636 -5.53 -7.16 5.85
C ILE A 636 -4.01 -6.99 5.73
N ASP A 637 -3.43 -7.12 4.52
CA ASP A 637 -1.99 -6.89 4.30
C ASP A 637 -1.60 -5.43 4.64
N LEU A 638 -2.45 -4.49 4.28
CA LEU A 638 -2.28 -3.07 4.61
C LEU A 638 -2.31 -2.85 6.14
N GLU A 639 -3.27 -3.45 6.83
CA GLU A 639 -3.38 -3.39 8.30
C GLU A 639 -2.13 -3.95 9.00
N ILE A 640 -1.61 -5.09 8.51
CA ILE A 640 -0.44 -5.75 9.11
C ILE A 640 0.86 -4.97 8.86
N ARG A 641 1.08 -4.49 7.63
CA ARG A 641 2.36 -3.85 7.24
C ARG A 641 2.53 -2.42 7.73
N GLY A 642 1.44 -1.66 7.85
CA GLY A 642 1.48 -0.22 8.06
C GLY A 642 1.92 0.56 6.80
N GLU A 643 1.54 1.85 6.73
CA GLU A 643 1.78 2.72 5.56
C GLU A 643 3.25 2.83 5.14
N GLY A 644 4.19 2.84 6.08
CA GLY A 644 5.61 3.08 5.83
C GLY A 644 6.33 1.99 5.03
N LYS A 645 5.68 0.82 4.81
CA LYS A 645 6.25 -0.30 4.05
C LYS A 645 5.52 -0.57 2.73
N VAL A 646 4.31 -0.04 2.55
CA VAL A 646 3.53 -0.21 1.31
C VAL A 646 4.03 0.74 0.22
N THR A 647 4.38 1.97 0.61
CA THR A 647 5.15 2.88 -0.22
C THR A 647 6.62 2.53 -0.03
N GLY A 648 7.15 1.59 -0.80
CA GLY A 648 8.57 1.23 -0.75
C GLY A 648 9.43 2.49 -0.80
N LYS A 649 10.49 2.57 0.02
CA LYS A 649 11.41 3.71 0.15
C LYS A 649 11.98 4.26 -1.19
N ASN A 650 11.68 3.61 -2.31
CA ASN A 650 12.20 3.90 -3.64
C ASN A 650 11.14 4.20 -4.70
N GLN A 651 9.84 4.18 -4.38
CA GLN A 651 8.83 4.75 -5.29
C GLN A 651 8.48 6.14 -4.77
N SER A 652 8.79 7.15 -5.56
CA SER A 652 8.53 8.57 -5.38
C SER A 652 7.05 8.84 -5.08
N GLY A 653 6.68 8.84 -3.83
CA GLY A 653 5.33 9.09 -3.33
C GLY A 653 5.35 8.89 -1.82
N ARG A 654 6.05 9.78 -1.08
CA ARG A 654 5.84 9.89 0.36
C ARG A 654 4.39 10.30 0.55
N SER A 655 3.62 9.50 1.25
CA SER A 655 2.39 9.97 1.85
C SER A 655 2.74 11.17 2.73
N ASP A 656 2.42 12.37 2.27
CA ASP A 656 2.61 13.62 3.03
C ASP A 656 1.52 13.78 4.10
N LEU A 657 0.69 12.74 4.29
CA LEU A 657 -0.31 12.65 5.35
C LEU A 657 0.36 12.68 6.71
N LYS A 658 -0.06 13.59 7.57
CA LYS A 658 0.49 13.77 8.93
C LYS A 658 -0.38 13.12 10.00
N ILE A 659 -1.69 12.99 9.77
CA ILE A 659 -2.67 12.51 10.74
C ILE A 659 -3.62 11.47 10.16
N ALA A 660 -3.99 11.56 8.90
CA ALA A 660 -4.81 10.56 8.23
C ALA A 660 -4.03 9.26 8.04
N ASP A 661 -4.70 8.14 8.29
CA ASP A 661 -4.15 6.80 8.11
C ASP A 661 -5.11 5.97 7.26
N LEU A 662 -4.69 5.64 6.03
CA LEU A 662 -5.51 4.90 5.06
C LEU A 662 -6.00 3.54 5.55
N ARG A 663 -5.36 2.97 6.58
CA ARG A 663 -5.75 1.68 7.19
C ARG A 663 -7.00 1.79 8.05
N PHE A 664 -7.13 2.89 8.78
CA PHE A 664 -8.17 3.05 9.80
C PHE A 664 -9.22 4.08 9.41
N ASP A 665 -8.91 5.00 8.48
CA ASP A 665 -9.74 6.14 8.13
C ASP A 665 -10.53 5.95 6.82
N TYR A 666 -10.80 4.69 6.41
CA TYR A 666 -11.54 4.40 5.17
C TYR A 666 -12.89 5.10 5.08
N GLY A 667 -13.64 5.13 6.18
CA GLY A 667 -14.91 5.84 6.25
C GLY A 667 -14.77 7.33 5.93
N LEU A 668 -13.73 7.98 6.46
CA LEU A 668 -13.43 9.39 6.21
C LEU A 668 -13.00 9.65 4.76
N LEU A 669 -12.28 8.72 4.16
CA LEU A 669 -11.90 8.83 2.75
C LEU A 669 -13.13 8.76 1.82
N ILE A 670 -14.13 7.91 2.11
CA ILE A 670 -15.40 7.88 1.36
C ILE A 670 -16.15 9.20 1.58
N GLN A 671 -16.30 9.62 2.83
CA GLN A 671 -16.98 10.86 3.19
C GLN A 671 -16.33 12.09 2.53
N SER A 672 -15.00 12.09 2.38
CA SER A 672 -14.28 13.18 1.71
C SER A 672 -14.73 13.40 0.27
N LYS A 673 -15.23 12.35 -0.42
CA LYS A 673 -15.76 12.47 -1.78
C LYS A 673 -17.05 13.28 -1.79
N GLU A 674 -18.00 12.91 -0.97
CA GLU A 674 -19.29 13.56 -0.90
C GLU A 674 -19.13 15.03 -0.50
N ILE A 675 -18.28 15.30 0.50
CA ILE A 675 -18.00 16.65 0.97
C ILE A 675 -17.28 17.48 -0.11
N TYR A 676 -16.33 16.90 -0.84
CA TYR A 676 -15.63 17.61 -1.91
C TYR A 676 -16.56 17.95 -3.09
N ASP A 677 -17.46 17.03 -3.42
CA ASP A 677 -18.48 17.28 -4.45
C ASP A 677 -19.41 18.45 -4.04
N ASP A 678 -19.78 18.55 -2.76
CA ASP A 678 -20.50 19.70 -2.20
C ASP A 678 -19.68 21.01 -2.32
N ILE A 679 -18.40 20.99 -1.92
CA ILE A 679 -17.48 22.15 -2.02
C ILE A 679 -17.36 22.62 -3.47
N ASN A 680 -17.26 21.70 -4.40
CA ASN A 680 -17.13 22.00 -5.83
C ASN A 680 -18.40 22.66 -6.39
N SER A 681 -19.57 22.19 -5.96
CA SER A 681 -20.87 22.77 -6.33
C SER A 681 -21.02 24.23 -5.86
N LEU A 682 -20.35 24.61 -4.77
CA LEU A 682 -20.33 25.96 -4.18
C LEU A 682 -19.22 26.87 -4.74
N ASN A 683 -18.50 26.45 -5.79
CA ASN A 683 -17.35 27.16 -6.36
C ASN A 683 -16.23 27.48 -5.37
N SER A 684 -16.11 26.74 -4.28
CA SER A 684 -15.08 26.94 -3.24
C SER A 684 -13.83 26.05 -3.43
N SER A 685 -13.81 25.22 -4.48
CA SER A 685 -12.73 24.25 -4.76
C SER A 685 -11.36 24.89 -5.00
N ASN A 686 -11.31 26.08 -5.62
CA ASN A 686 -10.06 26.79 -5.87
C ASN A 686 -9.31 27.13 -4.56
N ARG A 687 -10.05 27.51 -3.53
CA ARG A 687 -9.46 27.83 -2.24
C ARG A 687 -8.87 26.58 -1.57
N VAL A 688 -9.59 25.48 -1.59
CA VAL A 688 -9.11 24.18 -1.07
C VAL A 688 -7.82 23.77 -1.80
N PHE A 689 -7.77 23.99 -3.12
CA PHE A 689 -6.61 23.69 -3.93
C PHE A 689 -5.39 24.55 -3.60
N GLU A 690 -5.55 25.87 -3.36
CA GLU A 690 -4.44 26.73 -2.96
C GLU A 690 -3.90 26.35 -1.57
N GLU A 691 -4.75 25.99 -0.61
CA GLU A 691 -4.30 25.45 0.67
C GLU A 691 -3.61 24.08 0.49
N ALA A 692 -4.11 23.23 -0.40
CA ALA A 692 -3.49 21.94 -0.70
C ALA A 692 -2.08 22.09 -1.27
N LYS A 693 -1.83 23.08 -2.14
CA LYS A 693 -0.48 23.40 -2.64
C LYS A 693 0.48 23.75 -1.52
N LEU A 694 0.02 24.54 -0.56
CA LEU A 694 0.82 24.93 0.59
C LEU A 694 1.19 23.73 1.46
N LEU A 695 0.22 22.82 1.69
CA LEU A 695 0.35 21.73 2.66
C LEU A 695 0.99 20.47 2.09
N PHE A 696 0.92 20.29 0.76
CA PHE A 696 1.39 19.11 0.02
C PHE A 696 2.29 19.50 -1.16
N PRO A 697 3.38 20.27 -0.95
CA PRO A 697 4.20 20.81 -2.02
C PRO A 697 4.86 19.73 -2.90
N ASN A 698 5.10 18.53 -2.38
CA ASN A 698 5.74 17.43 -3.11
C ASN A 698 4.94 16.96 -4.33
N TYR A 699 3.62 17.11 -4.32
CA TYR A 699 2.77 16.77 -5.47
C TYR A 699 2.92 17.74 -6.65
N PHE A 700 3.51 18.91 -6.43
CA PHE A 700 3.68 19.97 -7.43
C PHE A 700 5.14 20.21 -7.84
N GLN A 701 6.12 19.63 -7.13
CA GLN A 701 7.55 19.78 -7.43
C GLN A 701 8.05 18.82 -8.51
N ALA A 702 7.29 17.82 -8.87
CA ALA A 702 7.62 16.93 -9.97
C ALA A 702 7.09 17.55 -11.27
N ASP A 703 7.92 18.29 -12.00
CA ASP A 703 7.67 18.61 -13.40
C ASP A 703 7.27 17.34 -14.15
N GLY A 704 5.95 17.19 -14.39
CA GLY A 704 5.40 16.25 -15.37
C GLY A 704 5.77 14.77 -15.24
N THR A 705 6.07 14.23 -14.04
CA THR A 705 6.54 12.84 -13.88
C THR A 705 5.83 12.12 -12.74
N THR A 706 4.54 11.84 -12.90
CA THR A 706 3.88 10.73 -12.20
C THR A 706 3.43 9.70 -13.21
#